data_0d1fc56befb5c23b9727ae944c2c7104
#
_entry.id   0d1fc56befb5c23b9727ae944c2c7104
#
_cell.length_a   1.000
_cell.length_b   1.000
_cell.length_c   1.000
_cell.angle_alpha   90.00
_cell.angle_beta   90.00
_cell.angle_gamma   90.00
#
_symmetry.space_group_name_H-M   'P 1'
#
loop_
_entity.id
_entity.type
_entity.pdbx_description
1 polymer ?
#
loop_
_entity_poly.entity_id
_entity_poly.type
_entity_poly.pdbx_seq_one_letter_code
_entity_poly.pdbx_strand_id
1 'polypeptide(L)'
;MRGGYDVLGFIYEYLIGQFASSAGKKAGEFYTPHEVSELMAEIVAYSLKDRERISVYDPTSGSGSLLITIGKAIEKQGKSTDSIRYFAQEIIEATYNLTRMNLVMRGIIRDNISTSNNDTLRTDWPRNTLKDEPLLVDAVVSNPPYSLKWNPDGMAVDPRFQNYGLAPKSAADFAFLLHDLYHLKYDGILTIVLPHGVLFRGGEEERIRKQLLKLNQIDAVIGLPPNIFFGTGISTVIMVLKKSREQKDVLFIDASKGFEKVTAKNKLRARDIRKAVEVWKDRKELEGFSRRVSFEEIENNGFNLNIPRYIASSEEERSDLYSLIYSGIPKEEIDALQPFWNVFEGLKEKLFDQRKDGYFVLKENAQEILENFSAIIEFKKKVHESFEAFFPFLKQKLIAERQEISQSLAFESIASEILGQAEKLPLIDKYEAFELFSQHWTEITNDMEALSSQEGSEVFGEEQRQGKPDERNNPELGKEEITSYGEASFQLGAFVRTFIQERYFPTKLEELSSAERNAELAKEELKELYGEIPEDFEFDSAIDQEKEVFIPKEIKALSKAIAKDEKAGFTLSESQEFVKKVASRISTVDKTRKEAKKIYEELDGETSKKQQSLTEEEFEEILTNKWINPLVKSWEKMGDDLVFNFSEKLSTLQAEHSSSFIALEEEIKKTSDEFSSLLSELQADEIQSEALKTLQELIKE
;
A
#
# COMPACT_ATOMS: atom_id res chain seq x y z
N MET A 1 2.81 -29.93 4.12
CA MET A 1 3.02 -28.67 3.41
C MET A 1 1.77 -27.80 3.58
N ARG A 2 1.51 -27.36 4.80
CA ARG A 2 0.43 -26.40 5.13
C ARG A 2 1.10 -25.34 5.99
N GLY A 3 1.37 -24.15 5.44
CA GLY A 3 1.91 -23.02 6.18
C GLY A 3 3.24 -22.45 5.68
N GLY A 4 3.61 -22.62 4.41
CA GLY A 4 4.74 -21.90 3.82
C GLY A 4 4.29 -20.57 3.23
N TYR A 5 5.05 -19.50 3.45
CA TYR A 5 4.93 -18.25 2.70
C TYR A 5 4.87 -18.56 1.21
N ASP A 6 3.80 -18.13 0.53
CA ASP A 6 3.60 -18.44 -0.88
C ASP A 6 4.47 -17.54 -1.76
N VAL A 7 5.77 -17.78 -1.71
CA VAL A 7 6.77 -17.08 -2.52
C VAL A 7 6.45 -17.18 -4.01
N LEU A 8 6.00 -18.35 -4.46
CA LEU A 8 5.63 -18.55 -5.87
C LEU A 8 4.40 -17.73 -6.26
N GLY A 9 3.37 -17.68 -5.41
CA GLY A 9 2.21 -16.84 -5.64
C GLY A 9 2.54 -15.35 -5.63
N PHE A 10 3.39 -14.91 -4.71
CA PHE A 10 3.85 -13.52 -4.64
C PHE A 10 4.70 -13.12 -5.85
N ILE A 11 5.71 -13.93 -6.22
CA ILE A 11 6.53 -13.73 -7.41
C ILE A 11 5.63 -13.66 -8.65
N TYR A 12 4.65 -14.54 -8.69
CA TYR A 12 3.74 -14.62 -9.80
C TYR A 12 2.79 -13.39 -9.90
N GLU A 13 2.21 -12.95 -8.78
CA GLU A 13 1.42 -11.70 -8.71
C GLU A 13 2.29 -10.49 -9.12
N TYR A 14 3.52 -10.44 -8.65
CA TYR A 14 4.48 -9.41 -9.04
C TYR A 14 4.77 -9.42 -10.55
N LEU A 15 5.05 -10.59 -11.11
CA LEU A 15 5.31 -10.73 -12.55
C LEU A 15 4.09 -10.36 -13.40
N ILE A 16 2.88 -10.78 -13.00
CA ILE A 16 1.64 -10.35 -13.68
C ILE A 16 1.48 -8.84 -13.61
N GLY A 17 1.70 -8.22 -12.46
CA GLY A 17 1.67 -6.77 -12.31
C GLY A 17 2.64 -6.07 -13.27
N GLN A 18 3.86 -6.59 -13.43
CA GLN A 18 4.87 -6.10 -14.36
C GLN A 18 4.47 -6.33 -15.82
N PHE A 19 3.95 -7.50 -16.16
CA PHE A 19 3.47 -7.80 -17.52
C PHE A 19 2.24 -6.98 -17.90
N ALA A 20 1.29 -6.77 -16.98
CA ALA A 20 0.13 -5.93 -17.21
C ALA A 20 0.52 -4.47 -17.46
N SER A 21 1.53 -3.96 -16.76
CA SER A 21 2.05 -2.60 -16.95
C SER A 21 2.80 -2.43 -18.27
N SER A 22 3.49 -3.47 -18.76
CA SER A 22 4.31 -3.42 -19.97
C SER A 22 3.54 -3.74 -21.26
N ALA A 23 2.41 -4.44 -21.18
CA ALA A 23 1.71 -4.96 -22.35
C ALA A 23 0.84 -3.93 -23.09
N GLY A 24 0.69 -2.70 -22.62
CA GLY A 24 0.00 -1.59 -23.33
C GLY A 24 -1.45 -1.89 -23.71
N LYS A 25 -2.11 -2.88 -23.10
CA LYS A 25 -3.43 -3.38 -23.47
C LYS A 25 -4.54 -2.73 -22.66
N LYS A 26 -5.75 -2.77 -23.23
CA LYS A 26 -6.95 -2.07 -22.78
C LYS A 26 -7.20 -2.18 -21.26
N ALA A 27 -7.56 -1.06 -20.70
CA ALA A 27 -7.84 -0.85 -19.29
C ALA A 27 -8.71 -1.95 -18.66
N GLY A 28 -8.22 -2.58 -17.58
CA GLY A 28 -9.00 -3.49 -16.76
C GLY A 28 -9.06 -4.95 -17.22
N GLU A 29 -8.42 -5.34 -18.32
CA GLU A 29 -8.62 -6.67 -18.90
C GLU A 29 -7.92 -7.84 -18.17
N PHE A 30 -7.01 -7.61 -17.21
CA PHE A 30 -6.16 -8.72 -16.74
C PHE A 30 -5.95 -8.86 -15.23
N TYR A 31 -6.09 -7.83 -14.42
CA TYR A 31 -5.74 -7.93 -13.01
C TYR A 31 -6.58 -6.97 -12.15
N THR A 32 -7.24 -7.53 -11.15
CA THR A 32 -7.89 -6.76 -10.10
C THR A 32 -6.86 -6.45 -9.00
N PRO A 33 -6.65 -5.17 -8.63
CA PRO A 33 -5.77 -4.82 -7.53
C PRO A 33 -6.11 -5.59 -6.26
N HIS A 34 -5.07 -6.04 -5.54
CA HIS A 34 -5.24 -6.89 -4.37
C HIS A 34 -6.19 -6.27 -3.32
N GLU A 35 -6.03 -4.99 -3.06
CA GLU A 35 -6.86 -4.23 -2.11
C GLU A 35 -8.33 -4.12 -2.52
N VAL A 36 -8.63 -4.07 -3.82
CA VAL A 36 -10.02 -4.11 -4.33
C VAL A 36 -10.58 -5.51 -4.14
N SER A 37 -9.78 -6.55 -4.45
CA SER A 37 -10.15 -7.95 -4.23
C SER A 37 -10.40 -8.22 -2.75
N GLU A 38 -9.60 -7.65 -1.86
CA GLU A 38 -9.73 -7.80 -0.40
C GLU A 38 -11.02 -7.13 0.10
N LEU A 39 -11.31 -5.90 -0.32
CA LEU A 39 -12.57 -5.23 0.03
C LEU A 39 -13.80 -6.05 -0.38
N MET A 40 -13.81 -6.57 -1.62
CA MET A 40 -14.89 -7.42 -2.11
C MET A 40 -14.99 -8.73 -1.31
N ALA A 41 -13.85 -9.34 -1.02
CA ALA A 41 -13.77 -10.61 -0.31
C ALA A 41 -14.24 -10.51 1.15
N GLU A 42 -13.89 -9.45 1.87
CA GLU A 42 -14.36 -9.21 3.25
C GLU A 42 -15.88 -9.02 3.29
N ILE A 43 -16.48 -8.30 2.32
CA ILE A 43 -17.94 -8.14 2.19
C ILE A 43 -18.61 -9.51 1.96
N VAL A 44 -18.07 -10.33 1.04
CA VAL A 44 -18.59 -11.66 0.73
C VAL A 44 -18.45 -12.60 1.92
N ALA A 45 -17.25 -12.66 2.52
CA ALA A 45 -16.97 -13.53 3.66
C ALA A 45 -17.90 -13.21 4.85
N TYR A 46 -18.07 -11.93 5.18
CA TYR A 46 -19.00 -11.52 6.23
C TYR A 46 -20.44 -11.93 5.95
N SER A 47 -20.91 -11.80 4.69
CA SER A 47 -22.28 -12.19 4.31
C SER A 47 -22.52 -13.70 4.42
N LEU A 48 -21.47 -14.50 4.26
CA LEU A 48 -21.54 -15.97 4.25
C LEU A 48 -20.98 -16.61 5.53
N LYS A 49 -20.77 -15.81 6.57
CA LYS A 49 -20.14 -16.28 7.83
C LYS A 49 -20.85 -17.43 8.51
N ASP A 50 -22.18 -17.53 8.35
CA ASP A 50 -23.01 -18.57 9.00
C ASP A 50 -23.19 -19.83 8.13
N ARG A 51 -22.60 -19.90 6.93
CA ARG A 51 -22.71 -21.05 6.02
C ARG A 51 -21.55 -22.02 6.22
N GLU A 52 -21.87 -23.30 6.33
CA GLU A 52 -20.86 -24.36 6.43
C GLU A 52 -20.21 -24.70 5.09
N ARG A 53 -20.98 -24.67 4.00
CA ARG A 53 -20.51 -24.89 2.63
C ARG A 53 -20.87 -23.72 1.77
N ILE A 54 -19.89 -23.27 1.01
CA ILE A 54 -19.97 -22.04 0.21
C ILE A 54 -19.65 -22.38 -1.24
N SER A 55 -20.40 -21.82 -2.16
CA SER A 55 -20.11 -21.84 -3.61
C SER A 55 -19.92 -20.43 -4.12
N VAL A 56 -18.78 -20.19 -4.79
CA VAL A 56 -18.40 -18.89 -5.33
C VAL A 56 -18.16 -19.00 -6.82
N TYR A 57 -18.65 -18.03 -7.57
CA TYR A 57 -18.50 -17.95 -9.03
C TYR A 57 -17.88 -16.64 -9.46
N ASP A 58 -16.87 -16.73 -10.32
CA ASP A 58 -16.29 -15.60 -11.06
C ASP A 58 -16.45 -15.85 -12.57
N PRO A 59 -17.35 -15.09 -13.23
CA PRO A 59 -17.63 -15.24 -14.67
C PRO A 59 -16.57 -14.60 -15.57
N THR A 60 -15.62 -13.86 -15.02
CA THR A 60 -14.54 -13.16 -15.70
C THR A 60 -13.22 -13.32 -14.96
N SER A 61 -12.88 -14.59 -14.68
CA SER A 61 -11.94 -14.95 -13.62
C SER A 61 -10.51 -14.41 -13.77
N GLY A 62 -10.11 -14.08 -14.99
CA GLY A 62 -8.76 -13.56 -15.23
C GLY A 62 -7.67 -14.50 -14.69
N SER A 63 -6.93 -14.04 -13.70
CA SER A 63 -5.94 -14.86 -12.97
C SER A 63 -6.53 -15.72 -11.85
N GLY A 64 -7.81 -15.56 -11.51
CA GLY A 64 -8.47 -16.20 -10.36
C GLY A 64 -8.22 -15.47 -9.03
N SER A 65 -7.67 -14.28 -9.04
CA SER A 65 -7.30 -13.53 -7.83
C SER A 65 -8.49 -13.27 -6.90
N LEU A 66 -9.67 -12.91 -7.43
CA LEU A 66 -10.88 -12.70 -6.63
C LEU A 66 -11.28 -13.96 -5.87
N LEU A 67 -11.30 -15.11 -6.54
CA LEU A 67 -11.66 -16.40 -5.91
C LEU A 67 -10.67 -16.77 -4.79
N ILE A 68 -9.38 -16.59 -5.03
CA ILE A 68 -8.32 -16.88 -4.06
C ILE A 68 -8.45 -15.95 -2.84
N THR A 69 -8.68 -14.67 -3.05
CA THR A 69 -8.81 -13.69 -1.95
C THR A 69 -10.05 -13.98 -1.10
N ILE A 70 -11.16 -14.41 -1.71
CA ILE A 70 -12.34 -14.85 -0.96
C ILE A 70 -12.03 -16.08 -0.11
N GLY A 71 -11.29 -17.05 -0.64
CA GLY A 71 -10.83 -18.20 0.13
C GLY A 71 -10.07 -17.80 1.38
N LYS A 72 -9.11 -16.88 1.23
CA LYS A 72 -8.34 -16.28 2.36
C LYS A 72 -9.25 -15.55 3.37
N ALA A 73 -10.21 -14.73 2.90
CA ALA A 73 -11.11 -14.00 3.77
C ALA A 73 -12.03 -14.94 4.59
N ILE A 74 -12.48 -16.04 3.98
CA ILE A 74 -13.27 -17.07 4.68
C ILE A 74 -12.41 -17.84 5.68
N GLU A 75 -11.16 -18.14 5.34
CA GLU A 75 -10.19 -18.79 6.24
C GLU A 75 -9.88 -17.92 7.46
N LYS A 76 -9.77 -16.60 7.30
CA LYS A 76 -9.65 -15.64 8.42
C LYS A 76 -10.79 -15.76 9.44
N GLN A 77 -11.95 -16.26 9.04
CA GLN A 77 -13.08 -16.54 9.93
C GLN A 77 -13.04 -17.92 10.62
N GLY A 78 -11.92 -18.64 10.51
CA GLY A 78 -11.71 -19.95 11.11
C GLY A 78 -12.34 -21.12 10.33
N LYS A 79 -12.74 -20.90 9.07
CA LYS A 79 -13.32 -21.95 8.20
C LYS A 79 -12.26 -22.55 7.29
N SER A 80 -12.43 -23.84 6.96
CA SER A 80 -11.58 -24.50 5.98
C SER A 80 -11.90 -24.05 4.55
N THR A 81 -10.87 -23.77 3.75
CA THR A 81 -11.00 -23.55 2.30
C THR A 81 -11.57 -24.76 1.57
N ASP A 82 -11.47 -25.95 2.15
CA ASP A 82 -12.07 -27.18 1.61
C ASP A 82 -13.62 -27.16 1.62
N SER A 83 -14.22 -26.25 2.39
CA SER A 83 -15.67 -26.04 2.41
C SER A 83 -16.19 -25.21 1.23
N ILE A 84 -15.29 -24.67 0.39
CA ILE A 84 -15.62 -23.76 -0.71
C ILE A 84 -15.54 -24.48 -2.04
N ARG A 85 -16.59 -24.35 -2.87
CA ARG A 85 -16.60 -24.76 -4.26
C ARG A 85 -16.42 -23.52 -5.15
N TYR A 86 -15.41 -23.56 -5.99
CA TYR A 86 -15.01 -22.46 -6.86
C TYR A 86 -15.47 -22.75 -8.29
N PHE A 87 -16.16 -21.79 -8.89
CA PHE A 87 -16.54 -21.78 -10.29
C PHE A 87 -15.86 -20.60 -10.97
N ALA A 88 -15.18 -20.85 -12.07
CA ALA A 88 -14.44 -19.83 -12.82
C ALA A 88 -14.73 -19.95 -14.30
N GLN A 89 -15.09 -18.84 -14.95
CA GLN A 89 -15.24 -18.77 -16.41
C GLN A 89 -14.30 -17.69 -16.98
N GLU A 90 -13.63 -18.02 -18.08
CA GLU A 90 -12.69 -17.12 -18.75
C GLU A 90 -12.69 -17.42 -20.27
N ILE A 91 -12.73 -16.38 -21.07
CA ILE A 91 -12.78 -16.51 -22.53
C ILE A 91 -11.39 -16.76 -23.14
N ILE A 92 -10.34 -16.18 -22.55
CA ILE A 92 -8.96 -16.29 -23.04
C ILE A 92 -8.33 -17.56 -22.49
N GLU A 93 -7.96 -18.51 -23.37
CA GLU A 93 -7.42 -19.81 -23.00
C GLU A 93 -6.16 -19.72 -22.12
N ALA A 94 -5.23 -18.82 -22.42
CA ALA A 94 -4.03 -18.63 -21.63
C ALA A 94 -4.35 -18.19 -20.19
N THR A 95 -5.28 -17.25 -20.02
CA THR A 95 -5.74 -16.73 -18.74
C THR A 95 -6.59 -17.77 -17.99
N TYR A 96 -7.41 -18.54 -18.72
CA TYR A 96 -8.14 -19.69 -18.16
C TYR A 96 -7.21 -20.75 -17.53
N ASN A 97 -6.15 -21.12 -18.26
CA ASN A 97 -5.15 -22.07 -17.73
C ASN A 97 -4.44 -21.50 -16.50
N LEU A 98 -4.23 -20.20 -16.49
CA LEU A 98 -3.67 -19.46 -15.39
C LEU A 98 -4.53 -19.54 -14.12
N THR A 99 -5.84 -19.26 -14.25
CA THR A 99 -6.81 -19.41 -13.14
C THR A 99 -6.73 -20.82 -12.54
N ARG A 100 -6.74 -21.86 -13.39
CA ARG A 100 -6.65 -23.25 -12.93
C ARG A 100 -5.38 -23.55 -12.18
N MET A 101 -4.24 -23.09 -12.71
CA MET A 101 -2.94 -23.27 -12.09
C MET A 101 -2.90 -22.59 -10.72
N ASN A 102 -3.35 -21.34 -10.64
CA ASN A 102 -3.37 -20.59 -9.39
C ASN A 102 -4.21 -21.24 -8.30
N LEU A 103 -5.43 -21.69 -8.63
CA LEU A 103 -6.30 -22.37 -7.66
C LEU A 103 -5.65 -23.67 -7.15
N VAL A 104 -5.03 -24.47 -8.03
CA VAL A 104 -4.34 -25.70 -7.63
C VAL A 104 -3.09 -25.41 -6.79
N MET A 105 -2.30 -24.42 -7.16
CA MET A 105 -1.08 -24.03 -6.41
C MET A 105 -1.39 -23.54 -4.99
N ARG A 106 -2.58 -22.96 -4.78
CA ARG A 106 -3.07 -22.58 -3.44
C ARG A 106 -3.59 -23.78 -2.61
N GLY A 107 -3.40 -24.99 -3.09
CA GLY A 107 -3.80 -26.20 -2.37
C GLY A 107 -5.30 -26.49 -2.38
N ILE A 108 -6.07 -25.81 -3.23
CA ILE A 108 -7.51 -26.07 -3.35
C ILE A 108 -7.72 -27.46 -3.95
N ILE A 109 -8.54 -28.27 -3.30
CA ILE A 109 -8.84 -29.62 -3.73
C ILE A 109 -9.48 -29.60 -5.12
N ARG A 110 -9.00 -30.46 -6.03
CA ARG A 110 -9.45 -30.50 -7.43
C ARG A 110 -10.98 -30.62 -7.57
N ASP A 111 -11.61 -31.37 -6.71
CA ASP A 111 -13.08 -31.63 -6.74
C ASP A 111 -13.89 -30.35 -6.38
N ASN A 112 -13.23 -29.37 -5.77
CA ASN A 112 -13.81 -28.08 -5.44
C ASN A 112 -13.62 -27.02 -6.56
N ILE A 113 -12.91 -27.36 -7.64
CA ILE A 113 -12.62 -26.44 -8.75
C ILE A 113 -13.42 -26.87 -9.97
N SER A 114 -14.27 -25.98 -10.46
CA SER A 114 -15.00 -26.13 -11.73
C SER A 114 -14.70 -24.93 -12.62
N THR A 115 -14.21 -25.18 -13.83
CA THR A 115 -13.78 -24.10 -14.74
C THR A 115 -14.36 -24.27 -16.14
N SER A 116 -14.63 -23.17 -16.83
CA SER A 116 -15.15 -23.15 -18.21
C SER A 116 -14.36 -22.14 -19.04
N ASN A 117 -13.90 -22.58 -20.23
CA ASN A 117 -13.26 -21.69 -21.19
C ASN A 117 -14.27 -21.32 -22.29
N ASN A 118 -15.11 -20.34 -22.02
CA ASN A 118 -16.18 -19.90 -22.93
C ASN A 118 -16.50 -18.42 -22.70
N ASP A 119 -17.16 -17.81 -23.69
CA ASP A 119 -17.72 -16.45 -23.60
C ASP A 119 -18.92 -16.43 -22.63
N THR A 120 -18.78 -15.74 -21.52
CA THR A 120 -19.77 -15.60 -20.44
C THR A 120 -21.09 -15.03 -20.94
N LEU A 121 -21.08 -14.07 -21.85
CA LEU A 121 -22.30 -13.43 -22.35
C LEU A 121 -23.07 -14.37 -23.31
N ARG A 122 -22.38 -15.32 -23.93
CA ARG A 122 -23.00 -16.28 -24.87
C ARG A 122 -23.31 -17.65 -24.24
N THR A 123 -22.53 -18.05 -23.24
CA THR A 123 -22.63 -19.38 -22.64
C THR A 123 -23.18 -19.27 -21.21
N ASP A 124 -24.39 -19.76 -21.01
CA ASP A 124 -25.01 -19.90 -19.69
C ASP A 124 -24.31 -21.02 -18.91
N TRP A 125 -23.40 -20.63 -18.03
CA TRP A 125 -22.63 -21.51 -17.14
C TRP A 125 -22.37 -20.78 -15.80
N PRO A 126 -22.33 -21.47 -14.66
CA PRO A 126 -22.36 -22.95 -14.46
C PRO A 126 -23.78 -23.53 -14.55
N ARG A 127 -23.87 -24.80 -14.94
CA ARG A 127 -25.14 -25.53 -15.06
C ARG A 127 -25.13 -26.81 -14.27
N ASN A 128 -26.30 -27.23 -13.78
CA ASN A 128 -26.52 -28.54 -13.24
C ASN A 128 -26.73 -29.54 -14.40
N THR A 129 -25.71 -30.35 -14.64
CA THR A 129 -25.71 -31.29 -15.78
C THR A 129 -26.80 -32.37 -15.73
N LEU A 130 -27.34 -32.66 -14.55
CA LEU A 130 -28.40 -33.66 -14.37
C LEU A 130 -29.78 -33.10 -14.68
N LYS A 131 -30.01 -31.83 -14.43
CA LYS A 131 -31.33 -31.18 -14.59
C LYS A 131 -31.39 -30.20 -15.75
N ASP A 132 -30.24 -29.88 -16.38
CA ASP A 132 -30.08 -28.88 -17.39
C ASP A 132 -30.61 -27.46 -16.97
N GLU A 133 -30.46 -27.17 -15.68
CA GLU A 133 -30.85 -25.89 -15.06
C GLU A 133 -29.59 -25.08 -14.72
N PRO A 134 -29.67 -23.73 -14.64
CA PRO A 134 -28.56 -22.92 -14.16
C PRO A 134 -28.21 -23.33 -12.72
N LEU A 135 -26.91 -23.43 -12.44
CA LEU A 135 -26.45 -23.66 -11.08
C LEU A 135 -26.39 -22.32 -10.35
N LEU A 136 -27.09 -22.24 -9.23
CA LEU A 136 -27.08 -21.06 -8.38
C LEU A 136 -26.01 -21.19 -7.29
N VAL A 137 -25.25 -20.12 -7.09
CA VAL A 137 -24.13 -20.05 -6.14
C VAL A 137 -24.42 -19.09 -4.98
N ASP A 138 -23.67 -19.24 -3.88
CA ASP A 138 -23.82 -18.41 -2.68
C ASP A 138 -23.26 -17.02 -2.87
N ALA A 139 -22.17 -16.89 -3.63
CA ALA A 139 -21.59 -15.60 -4.02
C ALA A 139 -21.21 -15.58 -5.48
N VAL A 140 -21.39 -14.42 -6.12
CA VAL A 140 -20.79 -14.08 -7.40
C VAL A 140 -19.90 -12.89 -7.21
N VAL A 141 -18.69 -12.95 -7.79
CA VAL A 141 -17.72 -11.87 -7.76
C VAL A 141 -17.16 -11.67 -9.13
N SER A 142 -17.07 -10.44 -9.60
CA SER A 142 -16.52 -10.21 -10.93
C SER A 142 -15.89 -8.82 -11.09
N ASN A 143 -14.89 -8.77 -11.96
CA ASN A 143 -14.34 -7.55 -12.52
C ASN A 143 -14.32 -7.72 -14.04
N PRO A 144 -15.47 -7.44 -14.73
CA PRO A 144 -15.58 -7.62 -16.17
C PRO A 144 -14.79 -6.56 -16.94
N PRO A 145 -14.45 -6.82 -18.22
CA PRO A 145 -13.82 -5.82 -19.09
C PRO A 145 -14.75 -4.61 -19.29
N TYR A 146 -14.26 -3.41 -18.94
CA TYR A 146 -15.08 -2.19 -18.94
C TYR A 146 -15.46 -1.74 -20.33
N SER A 147 -16.75 -1.40 -20.51
CA SER A 147 -17.31 -0.86 -21.76
C SER A 147 -17.01 -1.76 -22.98
N LEU A 148 -17.00 -3.07 -22.76
CA LEU A 148 -16.80 -4.05 -23.84
C LEU A 148 -17.98 -3.95 -24.83
N LYS A 149 -17.65 -3.86 -26.13
CA LYS A 149 -18.67 -3.99 -27.18
C LYS A 149 -19.12 -5.45 -27.27
N TRP A 150 -20.42 -5.68 -27.30
CA TRP A 150 -21.02 -7.00 -27.40
C TRP A 150 -22.15 -7.04 -28.42
N ASN A 151 -22.62 -8.24 -28.78
CA ASN A 151 -23.77 -8.41 -29.64
C ASN A 151 -24.98 -8.92 -28.84
N PRO A 152 -26.00 -8.08 -28.56
CA PRO A 152 -27.23 -8.47 -27.91
C PRO A 152 -28.28 -9.13 -28.84
N ASP A 153 -28.00 -9.32 -30.15
CA ASP A 153 -28.95 -9.88 -31.07
C ASP A 153 -29.36 -11.30 -30.65
N GLY A 154 -30.67 -11.54 -30.55
CA GLY A 154 -31.23 -12.80 -30.09
C GLY A 154 -31.29 -12.98 -28.56
N MET A 155 -30.69 -12.06 -27.77
CA MET A 155 -30.62 -12.19 -26.32
C MET A 155 -31.87 -11.67 -25.58
N ALA A 156 -32.85 -11.08 -26.27
CA ALA A 156 -34.05 -10.54 -25.64
C ALA A 156 -34.94 -11.63 -24.96
N VAL A 157 -34.83 -12.86 -25.40
CA VAL A 157 -35.56 -14.03 -24.85
C VAL A 157 -34.72 -14.83 -23.85
N ASP A 158 -33.47 -14.48 -23.67
CA ASP A 158 -32.58 -15.13 -22.70
C ASP A 158 -33.04 -14.83 -21.27
N PRO A 159 -33.24 -15.85 -20.42
CA PRO A 159 -33.74 -15.66 -19.08
C PRO A 159 -32.90 -14.70 -18.21
N ARG A 160 -31.61 -14.57 -18.52
CA ARG A 160 -30.70 -13.66 -17.82
C ARG A 160 -31.11 -12.18 -17.98
N PHE A 161 -31.68 -11.81 -19.12
CA PHE A 161 -31.93 -10.41 -19.50
C PHE A 161 -33.42 -10.03 -19.61
N GLN A 162 -34.31 -11.01 -19.84
CA GLN A 162 -35.71 -10.73 -20.22
C GLN A 162 -36.46 -9.86 -19.20
N ASN A 163 -36.15 -9.94 -17.91
CA ASN A 163 -36.82 -9.15 -16.86
C ASN A 163 -36.26 -7.73 -16.67
N TYR A 164 -35.09 -7.44 -17.20
CA TYR A 164 -34.35 -6.19 -16.99
C TYR A 164 -34.18 -5.38 -18.29
N GLY A 165 -34.07 -6.07 -19.41
CA GLY A 165 -33.72 -5.54 -20.71
C GLY A 165 -32.26 -5.78 -21.05
N LEU A 166 -31.90 -5.47 -22.29
CA LEU A 166 -30.55 -5.66 -22.80
C LEU A 166 -29.69 -4.42 -22.53
N ALA A 167 -28.41 -4.65 -22.20
CA ALA A 167 -27.42 -3.60 -22.16
C ALA A 167 -27.11 -3.08 -23.58
N PRO A 168 -26.62 -1.83 -23.74
CA PRO A 168 -26.31 -1.27 -25.05
C PRO A 168 -25.18 -2.05 -25.74
N LYS A 169 -25.23 -2.12 -27.10
CA LYS A 169 -24.18 -2.78 -27.91
C LYS A 169 -22.78 -2.22 -27.66
N SER A 170 -22.69 -0.98 -27.25
CA SER A 170 -21.42 -0.27 -26.99
C SER A 170 -20.79 -0.58 -25.64
N ALA A 171 -21.55 -1.12 -24.67
CA ALA A 171 -21.07 -1.37 -23.32
C ALA A 171 -21.82 -2.54 -22.67
N ALA A 172 -21.12 -3.65 -22.44
CA ALA A 172 -21.67 -4.87 -21.86
C ALA A 172 -21.71 -4.83 -20.31
N ASP A 173 -21.36 -3.72 -19.68
CA ASP A 173 -21.20 -3.60 -18.22
C ASP A 173 -22.41 -4.20 -17.47
N PHE A 174 -23.61 -3.80 -17.82
CA PHE A 174 -24.84 -4.37 -17.22
C PHE A 174 -25.19 -5.76 -17.74
N ALA A 175 -24.70 -6.21 -18.91
CA ALA A 175 -24.91 -7.57 -19.35
C ALA A 175 -24.18 -8.58 -18.44
N PHE A 176 -22.94 -8.25 -18.02
CA PHE A 176 -22.21 -9.03 -17.03
C PHE A 176 -22.93 -9.01 -15.67
N LEU A 177 -23.32 -7.83 -15.17
CA LEU A 177 -24.06 -7.73 -13.90
C LEU A 177 -25.33 -8.59 -13.90
N LEU A 178 -26.09 -8.60 -14.98
CA LEU A 178 -27.34 -9.40 -15.09
C LEU A 178 -27.04 -10.90 -15.18
N HIS A 179 -25.95 -11.32 -15.85
CA HIS A 179 -25.49 -12.69 -15.84
C HIS A 179 -25.10 -13.14 -14.43
N ASP A 180 -24.35 -12.31 -13.73
CA ASP A 180 -23.92 -12.55 -12.35
C ASP A 180 -25.12 -12.70 -11.42
N LEU A 181 -26.05 -11.77 -11.51
CA LEU A 181 -27.28 -11.80 -10.71
C LEU A 181 -28.14 -13.02 -11.02
N TYR A 182 -28.18 -13.51 -12.26
CA TYR A 182 -28.92 -14.68 -12.66
C TYR A 182 -28.45 -15.93 -11.93
N HIS A 183 -27.13 -16.13 -11.83
CA HIS A 183 -26.52 -17.27 -11.14
C HIS A 183 -26.48 -17.16 -9.61
N LEU A 184 -26.92 -16.05 -9.05
CA LEU A 184 -26.95 -15.85 -7.59
C LEU A 184 -28.14 -16.59 -6.96
N LYS A 185 -27.94 -17.25 -5.81
CA LYS A 185 -29.01 -17.75 -4.95
C LYS A 185 -29.86 -16.60 -4.42
N TYR A 186 -31.08 -16.90 -3.98
CA TYR A 186 -32.02 -15.88 -3.47
C TYR A 186 -31.44 -15.12 -2.27
N ASP A 187 -30.75 -15.81 -1.37
CA ASP A 187 -30.09 -15.32 -0.17
C ASP A 187 -28.57 -15.14 -0.35
N GLY A 188 -28.11 -15.09 -1.59
CA GLY A 188 -26.69 -14.90 -1.96
C GLY A 188 -26.29 -13.43 -2.03
N ILE A 189 -25.00 -13.21 -2.25
CA ILE A 189 -24.41 -11.89 -2.43
C ILE A 189 -23.61 -11.79 -3.73
N LEU A 190 -23.75 -10.68 -4.43
CA LEU A 190 -22.98 -10.33 -5.61
C LEU A 190 -22.17 -9.07 -5.34
N THR A 191 -20.87 -9.11 -5.65
CA THR A 191 -20.02 -7.91 -5.72
C THR A 191 -19.37 -7.83 -7.09
N ILE A 192 -19.55 -6.67 -7.77
CA ILE A 192 -19.04 -6.44 -9.12
C ILE A 192 -18.37 -5.09 -9.21
N VAL A 193 -17.21 -5.05 -9.86
CA VAL A 193 -16.52 -3.79 -10.17
C VAL A 193 -16.99 -3.29 -11.54
N LEU A 194 -17.41 -2.02 -11.59
CA LEU A 194 -17.91 -1.40 -12.81
C LEU A 194 -17.34 0.02 -12.98
N PRO A 195 -17.27 0.53 -14.22
CA PRO A 195 -16.91 1.94 -14.44
C PRO A 195 -17.99 2.87 -13.86
N HIS A 196 -17.56 3.96 -13.23
CA HIS A 196 -18.44 4.92 -12.55
C HIS A 196 -19.63 5.41 -13.42
N GLY A 197 -19.45 5.45 -14.74
CA GLY A 197 -20.48 5.86 -15.70
C GLY A 197 -21.78 5.07 -15.62
N VAL A 198 -21.77 3.79 -15.20
CA VAL A 198 -22.97 2.96 -15.08
C VAL A 198 -24.00 3.53 -14.09
N LEU A 199 -23.55 4.36 -13.16
CA LEU A 199 -24.39 4.97 -12.14
C LEU A 199 -25.36 6.03 -12.70
N PHE A 200 -25.04 6.65 -13.84
CA PHE A 200 -25.81 7.81 -14.34
C PHE A 200 -26.06 7.85 -15.85
N ARG A 201 -25.42 6.96 -16.65
CA ARG A 201 -25.74 6.92 -18.09
C ARG A 201 -27.21 6.61 -18.33
N GLY A 202 -27.80 7.24 -19.36
CA GLY A 202 -29.19 7.10 -19.73
C GLY A 202 -29.47 5.88 -20.64
N GLY A 203 -30.65 5.83 -21.25
CA GLY A 203 -31.03 4.82 -22.22
C GLY A 203 -31.24 3.43 -21.64
N GLU A 204 -30.65 2.42 -22.26
CA GLU A 204 -30.78 1.02 -21.82
C GLU A 204 -30.21 0.79 -20.42
N GLU A 205 -29.08 1.42 -20.08
CA GLU A 205 -28.49 1.32 -18.76
C GLU A 205 -29.37 1.90 -17.66
N GLU A 206 -30.04 3.04 -17.92
CA GLU A 206 -31.01 3.63 -17.01
C GLU A 206 -32.21 2.69 -16.78
N ARG A 207 -32.72 2.06 -17.85
CA ARG A 207 -33.83 1.13 -17.73
C ARG A 207 -33.49 -0.07 -16.87
N ILE A 208 -32.31 -0.66 -17.03
CA ILE A 208 -31.84 -1.78 -16.21
C ILE A 208 -31.67 -1.33 -14.76
N ARG A 209 -31.06 -0.18 -14.53
CA ARG A 209 -30.84 0.41 -13.20
C ARG A 209 -32.16 0.68 -12.46
N LYS A 210 -33.16 1.23 -13.16
CA LYS A 210 -34.52 1.40 -12.62
C LYS A 210 -35.16 0.08 -12.19
N GLN A 211 -35.00 -0.96 -13.01
CA GLN A 211 -35.56 -2.29 -12.71
C GLN A 211 -34.88 -2.94 -11.51
N LEU A 212 -33.55 -2.86 -11.41
CA LEU A 212 -32.80 -3.34 -10.24
C LEU A 212 -33.24 -2.65 -8.94
N LEU A 213 -33.43 -1.34 -8.98
CA LEU A 213 -33.93 -0.54 -7.84
C LEU A 213 -35.36 -0.88 -7.45
N LYS A 214 -36.26 -1.02 -8.42
CA LYS A 214 -37.67 -1.42 -8.19
C LYS A 214 -37.79 -2.82 -7.56
N LEU A 215 -36.88 -3.74 -7.94
CA LEU A 215 -36.79 -5.06 -7.37
C LEU A 215 -35.99 -5.09 -6.05
N ASN A 216 -35.55 -3.94 -5.56
CA ASN A 216 -34.78 -3.80 -4.32
C ASN A 216 -33.50 -4.65 -4.28
N GLN A 217 -32.75 -4.69 -5.40
CA GLN A 217 -31.59 -5.60 -5.53
C GLN A 217 -30.24 -4.93 -5.31
N ILE A 218 -30.15 -3.59 -5.37
CA ILE A 218 -28.93 -2.86 -5.12
C ILE A 218 -28.81 -2.59 -3.62
N ASP A 219 -27.80 -3.19 -2.98
CA ASP A 219 -27.54 -3.07 -1.54
C ASP A 219 -26.65 -1.88 -1.22
N ALA A 220 -25.52 -1.77 -1.93
CA ALA A 220 -24.59 -0.66 -1.74
C ALA A 220 -23.87 -0.29 -3.05
N VAL A 221 -23.40 0.96 -3.09
CA VAL A 221 -22.52 1.51 -4.11
C VAL A 221 -21.30 2.09 -3.41
N ILE A 222 -20.10 1.55 -3.69
CA ILE A 222 -18.85 1.94 -3.05
C ILE A 222 -17.95 2.57 -4.12
N GLY A 223 -17.65 3.86 -3.98
CA GLY A 223 -16.72 4.59 -4.86
C GLY A 223 -15.28 4.25 -4.55
N LEU A 224 -14.50 3.91 -5.58
CA LEU A 224 -13.08 3.60 -5.46
C LEU A 224 -12.20 4.79 -5.85
N PRO A 225 -10.95 4.88 -5.35
CA PRO A 225 -10.00 5.90 -5.75
C PRO A 225 -9.76 5.90 -7.27
N PRO A 226 -9.59 7.09 -7.89
CA PRO A 226 -9.13 7.15 -9.28
C PRO A 226 -7.73 6.52 -9.41
N ASN A 227 -7.35 6.10 -10.59
CA ASN A 227 -6.03 5.49 -10.85
C ASN A 227 -5.69 4.26 -9.98
N ILE A 228 -6.68 3.55 -9.46
CA ILE A 228 -6.44 2.31 -8.68
C ILE A 228 -6.16 1.11 -9.60
N PHE A 229 -6.76 1.06 -10.79
CA PHE A 229 -6.56 0.00 -11.77
C PHE A 229 -5.36 0.25 -12.69
N PHE A 230 -4.71 -0.84 -13.14
CA PHE A 230 -3.59 -0.76 -14.08
C PHE A 230 -4.06 -0.33 -15.47
N GLY A 231 -3.33 0.60 -16.10
CA GLY A 231 -3.57 1.03 -17.49
C GLY A 231 -4.80 1.93 -17.70
N THR A 232 -5.48 2.38 -16.64
CA THR A 232 -6.62 3.30 -16.76
C THR A 232 -6.69 4.30 -15.61
N GLY A 233 -7.06 5.55 -15.95
CA GLY A 233 -7.41 6.57 -14.97
C GLY A 233 -8.92 6.65 -14.66
N ILE A 234 -9.72 5.70 -15.19
CA ILE A 234 -11.17 5.72 -15.04
C ILE A 234 -11.54 5.46 -13.58
N SER A 235 -12.41 6.31 -13.02
CA SER A 235 -13.03 6.05 -11.72
C SER A 235 -13.96 4.84 -11.81
N THR A 236 -13.88 3.96 -10.83
CA THR A 236 -14.65 2.72 -10.74
C THR A 236 -15.43 2.65 -9.43
N VAL A 237 -16.40 1.77 -9.40
CA VAL A 237 -17.24 1.51 -8.24
C VAL A 237 -17.39 0.01 -8.02
N ILE A 238 -17.55 -0.39 -6.76
CA ILE A 238 -18.07 -1.73 -6.44
C ILE A 238 -19.57 -1.58 -6.23
N MET A 239 -20.34 -2.36 -6.96
CA MET A 239 -21.77 -2.53 -6.67
C MET A 239 -21.98 -3.82 -5.90
N VAL A 240 -22.70 -3.72 -4.78
CA VAL A 240 -23.12 -4.86 -3.96
C VAL A 240 -24.60 -5.10 -4.22
N LEU A 241 -24.93 -6.33 -4.66
CA LEU A 241 -26.32 -6.70 -4.98
C LEU A 241 -26.73 -7.96 -4.20
N LYS A 242 -28.03 -8.05 -3.91
CA LYS A 242 -28.70 -9.19 -3.28
C LYS A 242 -30.06 -9.37 -3.91
N LYS A 243 -30.52 -10.62 -4.13
CA LYS A 243 -31.88 -10.88 -4.62
C LYS A 243 -32.93 -10.66 -3.54
N SER A 244 -32.58 -10.90 -2.27
CA SER A 244 -33.47 -10.71 -1.12
C SER A 244 -32.87 -9.70 -0.16
N ARG A 245 -33.63 -8.65 0.15
CA ARG A 245 -33.25 -7.59 1.10
C ARG A 245 -34.44 -7.14 1.90
N GLU A 246 -34.24 -6.92 3.18
CA GLU A 246 -35.24 -6.31 4.07
C GLU A 246 -35.22 -4.78 3.95
N GLN A 247 -34.02 -4.20 3.85
CA GLN A 247 -33.82 -2.75 3.73
C GLN A 247 -34.22 -2.27 2.33
N LYS A 248 -34.91 -1.11 2.28
CA LYS A 248 -35.36 -0.49 1.03
C LYS A 248 -34.49 0.67 0.57
N ASP A 249 -33.51 1.04 1.36
CA ASP A 249 -32.52 2.06 1.05
C ASP A 249 -31.31 1.47 0.29
N VAL A 250 -30.54 2.30 -0.37
CA VAL A 250 -29.23 1.99 -0.93
C VAL A 250 -28.17 2.69 -0.09
N LEU A 251 -27.13 1.95 0.33
CA LEU A 251 -26.01 2.53 1.03
C LEU A 251 -24.96 3.02 0.03
N PHE A 252 -24.68 4.31 0.07
CA PHE A 252 -23.56 4.91 -0.67
C PHE A 252 -22.35 5.04 0.24
N ILE A 253 -21.18 4.66 -0.25
CA ILE A 253 -19.89 4.79 0.45
C ILE A 253 -18.91 5.45 -0.53
N ASP A 254 -18.33 6.58 -0.13
CA ASP A 254 -17.29 7.25 -0.89
C ASP A 254 -15.90 6.92 -0.32
N ALA A 255 -15.31 5.82 -0.78
CA ALA A 255 -13.92 5.46 -0.45
C ALA A 255 -12.90 6.07 -1.42
N SER A 256 -13.34 6.95 -2.34
CA SER A 256 -12.47 7.51 -3.38
C SER A 256 -11.37 8.43 -2.86
N LYS A 257 -11.52 8.96 -1.64
CA LYS A 257 -10.57 9.87 -0.99
C LYS A 257 -9.58 9.16 -0.06
N GLY A 258 -9.88 7.91 0.33
CA GLY A 258 -9.04 7.10 1.21
C GLY A 258 -8.04 6.27 0.41
N PHE A 259 -6.81 6.76 0.23
CA PHE A 259 -5.76 6.04 -0.48
C PHE A 259 -4.36 6.55 -0.13
N GLU A 260 -3.38 5.72 -0.43
CA GLU A 260 -1.97 6.09 -0.49
C GLU A 260 -1.54 6.18 -1.95
N LYS A 261 -0.73 7.19 -2.29
CA LYS A 261 -0.17 7.35 -3.62
C LYS A 261 1.15 6.60 -3.73
N VAL A 262 1.15 5.50 -4.47
CA VAL A 262 2.34 4.68 -4.70
C VAL A 262 2.78 4.87 -6.15
N THR A 263 3.82 5.65 -6.36
CA THR A 263 4.32 6.03 -7.69
C THR A 263 3.23 6.63 -8.60
N ALA A 264 2.81 5.93 -9.65
CA ALA A 264 1.78 6.38 -10.60
C ALA A 264 0.35 5.91 -10.24
N LYS A 265 0.15 5.24 -9.09
CA LYS A 265 -1.11 4.61 -8.70
C LYS A 265 -1.56 5.01 -7.33
N ASN A 266 -2.86 4.88 -7.12
CA ASN A 266 -3.48 4.96 -5.83
C ASN A 266 -3.73 3.55 -5.29
N LYS A 267 -3.53 3.35 -4.00
CA LYS A 267 -3.70 2.09 -3.30
C LYS A 267 -4.59 2.32 -2.07
N LEU A 268 -5.62 1.48 -1.88
CA LEU A 268 -6.36 1.46 -0.61
C LEU A 268 -5.46 0.86 0.49
N ARG A 269 -5.44 1.52 1.63
CA ARG A 269 -4.75 1.02 2.83
C ARG A 269 -5.65 0.07 3.60
N ALA A 270 -5.09 -0.70 4.50
CA ALA A 270 -5.86 -1.61 5.36
C ALA A 270 -6.97 -0.87 6.14
N ARG A 271 -6.69 0.34 6.63
CA ARG A 271 -7.66 1.20 7.31
C ARG A 271 -8.84 1.61 6.42
N ASP A 272 -8.58 1.88 5.14
CA ASP A 272 -9.61 2.31 4.20
C ASP A 272 -10.57 1.16 3.88
N ILE A 273 -10.01 -0.05 3.68
CA ILE A 273 -10.76 -1.29 3.50
C ILE A 273 -11.60 -1.59 4.75
N ARG A 274 -10.98 -1.59 5.92
CA ARG A 274 -11.65 -1.88 7.19
C ARG A 274 -12.81 -0.93 7.45
N LYS A 275 -12.59 0.38 7.23
CA LYS A 275 -13.61 1.41 7.37
C LYS A 275 -14.79 1.17 6.43
N ALA A 276 -14.53 0.92 5.14
CA ALA A 276 -15.58 0.65 4.17
C ALA A 276 -16.39 -0.61 4.52
N VAL A 277 -15.72 -1.69 4.95
CA VAL A 277 -16.37 -2.94 5.35
C VAL A 277 -17.22 -2.75 6.62
N GLU A 278 -16.71 -2.10 7.67
CA GLU A 278 -17.49 -1.83 8.89
C GLU A 278 -18.69 -0.93 8.63
N VAL A 279 -18.51 0.13 7.84
CA VAL A 279 -19.61 1.01 7.44
C VAL A 279 -20.66 0.26 6.65
N TRP A 280 -20.27 -0.60 5.71
CA TRP A 280 -21.21 -1.43 4.95
C TRP A 280 -21.94 -2.42 5.85
N LYS A 281 -21.21 -3.13 6.75
CA LYS A 281 -21.73 -4.12 7.68
C LYS A 281 -22.79 -3.52 8.61
N ASP A 282 -22.48 -2.41 9.23
CA ASP A 282 -23.33 -1.75 10.24
C ASP A 282 -24.30 -0.76 9.62
N ARG A 283 -24.23 -0.52 8.30
CA ARG A 283 -24.99 0.48 7.54
C ARG A 283 -24.93 1.87 8.17
N LYS A 284 -23.73 2.26 8.63
CA LYS A 284 -23.48 3.54 9.30
C LYS A 284 -23.53 4.70 8.31
N GLU A 285 -24.07 5.84 8.77
CA GLU A 285 -23.95 7.11 8.08
C GLU A 285 -22.80 7.90 8.70
N LEU A 286 -21.83 8.28 7.87
CA LEU A 286 -20.68 9.09 8.27
C LEU A 286 -20.59 10.28 7.32
N GLU A 287 -20.55 11.48 7.89
CA GLU A 287 -20.46 12.72 7.12
C GLU A 287 -19.28 12.71 6.15
N GLY A 288 -19.53 13.08 4.89
CA GLY A 288 -18.50 13.09 3.83
C GLY A 288 -18.00 11.71 3.39
N PHE A 289 -18.51 10.59 3.97
CA PHE A 289 -18.06 9.25 3.64
C PHE A 289 -19.17 8.27 3.28
N SER A 290 -20.30 8.25 4.01
CA SER A 290 -21.38 7.29 3.74
C SER A 290 -22.75 7.83 4.08
N ARG A 291 -23.77 7.43 3.28
CA ARG A 291 -25.15 7.82 3.48
C ARG A 291 -26.09 6.72 3.00
N ARG A 292 -27.18 6.48 3.75
CA ARG A 292 -28.29 5.64 3.34
C ARG A 292 -29.30 6.50 2.61
N VAL A 293 -29.64 6.13 1.39
CA VAL A 293 -30.54 6.91 0.52
C VAL A 293 -31.78 6.08 0.23
N SER A 294 -32.94 6.64 0.50
CA SER A 294 -34.21 5.96 0.26
C SER A 294 -34.51 5.80 -1.23
N PHE A 295 -35.29 4.79 -1.57
CA PHE A 295 -35.78 4.58 -2.94
C PHE A 295 -36.46 5.83 -3.50
N GLU A 296 -37.29 6.52 -2.70
CA GLU A 296 -38.00 7.72 -3.10
C GLU A 296 -37.08 8.89 -3.46
N GLU A 297 -35.98 9.07 -2.68
CA GLU A 297 -34.97 10.09 -2.99
C GLU A 297 -34.23 9.77 -4.30
N ILE A 298 -33.90 8.49 -4.52
CA ILE A 298 -33.25 8.04 -5.76
C ILE A 298 -34.18 8.22 -6.96
N GLU A 299 -35.48 7.93 -6.80
CA GLU A 299 -36.50 8.14 -7.83
C GLU A 299 -36.63 9.62 -8.18
N ASN A 300 -36.72 10.50 -7.18
CA ASN A 300 -36.77 11.95 -7.36
C ASN A 300 -35.51 12.51 -8.05
N ASN A 301 -34.37 11.86 -7.87
CA ASN A 301 -33.12 12.16 -8.57
C ASN A 301 -33.02 11.47 -9.95
N GLY A 302 -34.12 10.97 -10.53
CA GLY A 302 -34.16 10.35 -11.86
C GLY A 302 -33.43 9.01 -11.92
N PHE A 303 -33.38 8.25 -10.83
CA PHE A 303 -32.66 6.98 -10.69
C PHE A 303 -31.14 7.09 -10.97
N ASN A 304 -30.60 8.26 -10.76
CA ASN A 304 -29.17 8.53 -10.84
C ASN A 304 -28.49 8.11 -9.54
N LEU A 305 -27.48 7.24 -9.61
CA LEU A 305 -26.74 6.70 -8.45
C LEU A 305 -25.38 7.37 -8.28
N ASN A 306 -25.11 8.51 -8.92
CA ASN A 306 -23.84 9.22 -8.82
C ASN A 306 -23.57 9.65 -7.37
N ILE A 307 -22.50 9.14 -6.77
CA ILE A 307 -22.16 9.29 -5.34
C ILE A 307 -22.14 10.76 -4.88
N PRO A 308 -21.52 11.73 -5.61
CA PRO A 308 -21.49 13.12 -5.18
C PRO A 308 -22.87 13.79 -5.06
N ARG A 309 -23.93 13.19 -5.60
CA ARG A 309 -25.31 13.70 -5.40
C ARG A 309 -25.84 13.44 -3.99
N TYR A 310 -25.30 12.43 -3.33
CA TYR A 310 -25.78 11.94 -2.03
C TYR A 310 -24.78 12.19 -0.90
N ILE A 311 -23.50 12.23 -1.22
CA ILE A 311 -22.44 12.51 -0.26
C ILE A 311 -21.76 13.80 -0.69
N ALA A 312 -21.99 14.88 0.09
CA ALA A 312 -21.35 16.17 -0.16
C ALA A 312 -19.83 16.04 0.04
N SER A 313 -19.05 16.61 -0.86
CA SER A 313 -17.64 16.83 -0.59
C SER A 313 -17.52 17.96 0.44
N SER A 314 -16.80 17.72 1.52
CA SER A 314 -16.51 18.74 2.55
C SER A 314 -15.63 19.90 2.05
N GLU A 315 -15.16 19.83 0.81
CA GLU A 315 -14.32 20.84 0.15
C GLU A 315 -15.15 21.64 -0.87
N GLU A 316 -16.11 22.42 -0.42
CA GLU A 316 -16.49 23.63 -1.15
C GLU A 316 -15.46 24.70 -0.78
N GLU A 317 -14.56 25.02 -1.69
CA GLU A 317 -13.77 26.26 -1.64
C GLU A 317 -14.76 27.43 -1.63
N ARG A 318 -15.10 27.90 -0.44
CA ARG A 318 -15.88 29.11 -0.28
C ARG A 318 -14.93 30.29 -0.40
N SER A 319 -14.85 30.88 -1.58
CA SER A 319 -14.17 32.17 -1.72
C SER A 319 -14.97 33.23 -0.96
N ASP A 320 -14.49 33.62 0.21
CA ASP A 320 -15.07 34.72 0.98
C ASP A 320 -14.45 36.05 0.54
N LEU A 321 -15.29 36.90 -0.06
CA LEU A 321 -14.88 38.18 -0.60
C LEU A 321 -14.27 39.10 0.48
N TYR A 322 -14.76 39.05 1.73
CA TYR A 322 -14.20 39.85 2.82
C TYR A 322 -12.78 39.40 3.17
N SER A 323 -12.57 38.09 3.31
CA SER A 323 -11.26 37.50 3.60
C SER A 323 -10.25 37.83 2.51
N LEU A 324 -10.66 37.79 1.22
CA LEU A 324 -9.81 38.18 0.10
C LEU A 324 -9.41 39.68 0.12
N ILE A 325 -10.31 40.57 0.53
CA ILE A 325 -10.03 42.02 0.53
C ILE A 325 -9.21 42.43 1.76
N TYR A 326 -9.62 41.95 2.95
CA TYR A 326 -9.12 42.46 4.22
C TYR A 326 -8.27 41.50 5.03
N SER A 327 -8.10 40.26 4.57
CA SER A 327 -7.57 39.11 5.32
C SER A 327 -8.41 38.72 6.56
N GLY A 328 -8.17 37.53 7.07
CA GLY A 328 -8.82 36.98 8.27
C GLY A 328 -9.59 35.71 8.00
N ILE A 329 -9.48 34.76 8.92
CA ILE A 329 -10.11 33.42 8.84
C ILE A 329 -11.60 33.56 9.13
N PRO A 330 -12.50 33.10 8.25
CA PRO A 330 -13.94 33.09 8.50
C PRO A 330 -14.30 32.24 9.72
N LYS A 331 -15.32 32.65 10.46
CA LYS A 331 -15.83 31.94 11.63
C LYS A 331 -16.22 30.49 11.30
N GLU A 332 -16.80 30.27 10.14
CA GLU A 332 -17.28 28.96 9.68
C GLU A 332 -16.13 27.96 9.55
N GLU A 333 -14.96 28.38 9.11
CA GLU A 333 -13.76 27.52 8.99
C GLU A 333 -13.19 27.17 10.36
N ILE A 334 -13.22 28.12 11.30
CA ILE A 334 -12.83 27.83 12.70
C ILE A 334 -13.83 26.92 13.36
N ASP A 335 -15.13 27.12 13.10
CA ASP A 335 -16.19 26.28 13.64
C ASP A 335 -16.19 24.86 13.02
N ALA A 336 -15.64 24.68 11.82
CA ALA A 336 -15.40 23.36 11.24
C ALA A 336 -14.39 22.51 12.05
N LEU A 337 -13.60 23.14 12.93
CA LEU A 337 -12.71 22.46 13.88
C LEU A 337 -13.42 22.12 15.20
N GLN A 338 -14.75 22.13 15.25
CA GLN A 338 -15.56 21.87 16.45
C GLN A 338 -15.18 20.59 17.21
N PRO A 339 -14.79 19.48 16.58
CA PRO A 339 -14.31 18.30 17.32
C PRO A 339 -13.14 18.60 18.26
N PHE A 340 -12.21 19.47 17.85
CA PHE A 340 -11.08 19.89 18.69
C PHE A 340 -11.53 20.83 19.83
N TRP A 341 -12.43 21.73 19.54
CA TRP A 341 -12.96 22.67 20.54
C TRP A 341 -13.77 21.97 21.63
N ASN A 342 -14.44 20.88 21.28
CA ASN A 342 -15.18 20.05 22.24
C ASN A 342 -14.26 19.31 23.21
N VAL A 343 -13.06 18.95 22.80
CA VAL A 343 -12.07 18.24 23.62
C VAL A 343 -11.14 19.21 24.35
N PHE A 344 -10.75 20.28 23.68
CA PHE A 344 -9.84 21.30 24.23
C PHE A 344 -10.62 22.58 24.55
N GLU A 345 -11.48 22.48 25.57
CA GLU A 345 -12.34 23.57 25.99
C GLU A 345 -11.54 24.84 26.35
N GLY A 346 -11.93 25.99 25.78
CA GLY A 346 -11.25 27.28 26.00
C GLY A 346 -9.97 27.48 25.16
N LEU A 347 -9.57 26.52 24.33
CA LEU A 347 -8.40 26.66 23.46
C LEU A 347 -8.64 27.64 22.31
N LYS A 348 -9.86 27.62 21.74
CA LYS A 348 -10.26 28.51 20.64
C LYS A 348 -10.02 29.99 20.99
N GLU A 349 -10.47 30.44 22.13
CA GLU A 349 -10.34 31.82 22.63
C GLU A 349 -8.90 32.22 22.92
N LYS A 350 -8.03 31.23 23.23
CA LYS A 350 -6.62 31.50 23.44
C LYS A 350 -5.82 31.60 22.14
N LEU A 351 -6.22 30.84 21.12
CA LEU A 351 -5.52 30.80 19.83
C LEU A 351 -5.85 31.94 18.90
N PHE A 352 -7.08 32.45 18.93
CA PHE A 352 -7.54 33.44 17.97
C PHE A 352 -7.86 34.78 18.61
N ASP A 353 -7.53 35.86 17.87
CA ASP A 353 -8.02 37.20 18.13
C ASP A 353 -9.09 37.56 17.10
N GLN A 354 -10.18 38.15 17.56
CA GLN A 354 -11.25 38.63 16.69
C GLN A 354 -10.80 39.93 15.99
N ARG A 355 -10.78 39.94 14.67
CA ARG A 355 -10.42 41.13 13.87
C ARG A 355 -11.66 41.97 13.55
N LYS A 356 -12.75 41.33 13.20
CA LYS A 356 -14.08 41.89 12.92
C LYS A 356 -15.14 40.82 13.22
N ASP A 357 -16.41 41.22 13.30
CA ASP A 357 -17.51 40.28 13.48
C ASP A 357 -17.44 39.17 12.41
N GLY A 358 -17.28 37.92 12.86
CA GLY A 358 -17.18 36.75 12.00
C GLY A 358 -15.78 36.46 11.42
N TYR A 359 -14.75 37.27 11.71
CA TYR A 359 -13.38 37.07 11.18
C TYR A 359 -12.33 37.10 12.29
N PHE A 360 -11.36 36.19 12.20
CA PHE A 360 -10.37 35.93 13.23
C PHE A 360 -8.97 35.87 12.64
N VAL A 361 -7.96 36.03 13.49
CA VAL A 361 -6.56 35.90 13.17
C VAL A 361 -5.92 34.98 14.20
N LEU A 362 -5.09 34.02 13.77
CA LEU A 362 -4.31 33.18 14.63
C LEU A 362 -3.20 34.00 15.30
N LYS A 363 -3.01 33.84 16.60
CA LYS A 363 -1.96 34.53 17.35
C LYS A 363 -0.57 34.03 16.96
N GLU A 364 0.42 34.94 16.97
CA GLU A 364 1.82 34.62 16.65
C GLU A 364 2.42 33.55 17.57
N ASN A 365 1.99 33.47 18.82
CA ASN A 365 2.43 32.47 19.79
C ASN A 365 1.54 31.23 19.86
N ALA A 366 0.78 30.91 18.81
CA ALA A 366 -0.16 29.79 18.77
C ALA A 366 0.52 28.45 19.07
N GLN A 367 1.74 28.24 18.57
CA GLN A 367 2.49 27.02 18.83
C GLN A 367 2.85 26.87 20.33
N GLU A 368 3.31 27.93 20.97
CA GLU A 368 3.61 27.96 22.41
C GLU A 368 2.34 27.68 23.25
N ILE A 369 1.19 28.24 22.81
CA ILE A 369 -0.10 27.97 23.45
C ILE A 369 -0.44 26.49 23.36
N LEU A 370 -0.32 25.86 22.17
CA LEU A 370 -0.62 24.45 21.95
C LEU A 370 0.28 23.55 22.81
N GLU A 371 1.57 23.84 22.90
CA GLU A 371 2.54 23.05 23.66
C GLU A 371 2.25 23.08 25.17
N ASN A 372 1.77 24.23 25.68
CA ASN A 372 1.58 24.46 27.12
C ASN A 372 0.11 24.37 27.59
N PHE A 373 -0.83 24.05 26.70
CA PHE A 373 -2.24 23.99 27.07
C PHE A 373 -2.55 22.71 27.86
N SER A 374 -3.04 22.86 29.08
CA SER A 374 -3.23 21.78 30.04
C SER A 374 -4.09 20.62 29.48
N ALA A 375 -5.18 20.92 28.77
CA ALA A 375 -6.06 19.90 28.21
C ALA A 375 -5.37 19.09 27.08
N ILE A 376 -4.45 19.70 26.32
CA ILE A 376 -3.64 19.01 25.31
C ILE A 376 -2.64 18.07 25.99
N ILE A 377 -1.97 18.54 27.04
CA ILE A 377 -1.01 17.72 27.80
C ILE A 377 -1.73 16.52 28.43
N GLU A 378 -2.90 16.74 29.02
CA GLU A 378 -3.71 15.67 29.61
C GLU A 378 -4.22 14.70 28.55
N PHE A 379 -4.64 15.19 27.39
CA PHE A 379 -5.05 14.35 26.26
C PHE A 379 -3.91 13.45 25.78
N LYS A 380 -2.70 14.00 25.53
CA LYS A 380 -1.53 13.22 25.13
C LYS A 380 -1.20 12.14 26.16
N LYS A 381 -1.21 12.50 27.44
CA LYS A 381 -1.00 11.56 28.54
C LYS A 381 -2.04 10.44 28.54
N LYS A 382 -3.32 10.77 28.35
CA LYS A 382 -4.41 9.80 28.30
C LYS A 382 -4.27 8.83 27.12
N VAL A 383 -3.85 9.31 25.93
CA VAL A 383 -3.57 8.47 24.78
C VAL A 383 -2.45 7.49 25.08
N HIS A 384 -1.33 8.00 25.62
CA HIS A 384 -0.18 7.18 26.02
C HIS A 384 -0.58 6.08 27.01
N GLU A 385 -1.20 6.44 28.15
CA GLU A 385 -1.64 5.50 29.19
C GLU A 385 -2.64 4.44 28.64
N SER A 386 -3.51 4.83 27.71
CA SER A 386 -4.48 3.92 27.12
C SER A 386 -3.82 2.83 26.29
N PHE A 387 -2.81 3.16 25.50
CA PHE A 387 -2.10 2.18 24.67
C PHE A 387 -1.02 1.43 25.47
N GLU A 388 -0.39 2.03 26.46
CA GLU A 388 0.48 1.32 27.40
C GLU A 388 -0.29 0.22 28.15
N ALA A 389 -1.53 0.50 28.58
CA ALA A 389 -2.40 -0.48 29.23
C ALA A 389 -2.78 -1.67 28.33
N PHE A 390 -2.62 -1.55 27.02
CA PHE A 390 -2.87 -2.60 26.05
C PHE A 390 -1.73 -3.63 25.94
N PHE A 391 -0.54 -3.30 26.42
CA PHE A 391 0.65 -4.13 26.36
C PHE A 391 0.45 -5.55 26.95
N PRO A 392 -0.16 -5.76 28.12
CA PRO A 392 -0.36 -7.10 28.67
C PRO A 392 -1.24 -7.98 27.79
N PHE A 393 -2.26 -7.42 27.14
CA PHE A 393 -3.13 -8.14 26.22
C PHE A 393 -2.36 -8.60 24.98
N LEU A 394 -1.53 -7.73 24.39
CA LEU A 394 -0.67 -8.09 23.26
C LEU A 394 0.31 -9.18 23.64
N LYS A 395 0.95 -9.07 24.82
CA LYS A 395 1.89 -10.09 25.32
C LYS A 395 1.21 -11.44 25.46
N GLN A 396 0.00 -11.48 26.01
CA GLN A 396 -0.77 -12.71 26.10
C GLN A 396 -1.06 -13.30 24.71
N LYS A 397 -1.60 -12.50 23.77
CA LYS A 397 -2.02 -12.97 22.44
C LYS A 397 -0.87 -13.35 21.53
N LEU A 398 0.19 -12.55 21.49
CA LEU A 398 1.29 -12.72 20.55
C LEU A 398 2.43 -13.59 21.10
N ILE A 399 2.63 -13.64 22.41
CA ILE A 399 3.73 -14.39 23.02
C ILE A 399 3.22 -15.67 23.69
N ALA A 400 2.31 -15.56 24.68
CA ALA A 400 1.88 -16.70 25.47
C ALA A 400 1.00 -17.68 24.65
N GLU A 401 0.06 -17.17 23.84
CA GLU A 401 -0.87 -17.99 23.06
C GLU A 401 -0.35 -18.29 21.61
N ARG A 402 0.89 -17.94 21.27
CA ARG A 402 1.44 -18.00 19.90
C ARG A 402 1.35 -19.36 19.19
N GLN A 403 1.33 -20.44 19.98
CA GLN A 403 1.26 -21.81 19.44
C GLN A 403 -0.17 -22.38 19.42
N GLU A 404 -1.08 -21.77 20.18
CA GLU A 404 -2.44 -22.30 20.39
C GLU A 404 -3.47 -21.65 19.46
N ILE A 405 -3.24 -20.39 19.07
CA ILE A 405 -4.20 -19.61 18.29
C ILE A 405 -3.79 -19.52 16.82
N SER A 406 -4.74 -19.66 15.90
CA SER A 406 -4.44 -19.40 14.50
C SER A 406 -4.13 -17.90 14.27
N GLN A 407 -3.19 -17.60 13.37
CA GLN A 407 -2.79 -16.25 13.03
C GLN A 407 -3.98 -15.34 12.67
N SER A 408 -4.95 -15.87 11.93
CA SER A 408 -6.16 -15.14 11.54
C SER A 408 -7.05 -14.78 12.73
N LEU A 409 -7.21 -15.69 13.69
CA LEU A 409 -7.99 -15.43 14.91
C LEU A 409 -7.26 -14.46 15.84
N ALA A 410 -5.94 -14.57 15.93
CA ALA A 410 -5.11 -13.60 16.67
C ALA A 410 -5.26 -12.20 16.09
N PHE A 411 -5.15 -12.07 14.76
CA PHE A 411 -5.33 -10.80 14.06
C PHE A 411 -6.69 -10.16 14.37
N GLU A 412 -7.79 -10.87 14.17
CA GLU A 412 -9.13 -10.32 14.38
C GLU A 412 -9.41 -10.00 15.85
N SER A 413 -8.88 -10.80 16.79
CA SER A 413 -8.98 -10.53 18.22
C SER A 413 -8.28 -9.23 18.59
N ILE A 414 -7.03 -9.04 18.11
CA ILE A 414 -6.24 -7.85 18.38
C ILE A 414 -6.86 -6.63 17.66
N ALA A 415 -7.24 -6.76 16.39
CA ALA A 415 -7.86 -5.71 15.61
C ALA A 415 -9.16 -5.19 16.26
N SER A 416 -10.01 -6.09 16.75
CA SER A 416 -11.27 -5.71 17.42
C SER A 416 -11.01 -4.94 18.71
N GLU A 417 -10.02 -5.36 19.50
CA GLU A 417 -9.68 -4.69 20.74
C GLU A 417 -9.04 -3.32 20.51
N ILE A 418 -8.14 -3.18 19.51
CA ILE A 418 -7.55 -1.89 19.13
C ILE A 418 -8.64 -0.89 18.72
N LEU A 419 -9.56 -1.31 17.84
CA LEU A 419 -10.66 -0.48 17.40
C LEU A 419 -11.53 -0.04 18.57
N GLY A 420 -11.81 -0.96 19.52
CA GLY A 420 -12.59 -0.69 20.71
C GLY A 420 -11.89 0.25 21.71
N GLN A 421 -10.56 0.17 21.82
CA GLN A 421 -9.78 1.08 22.68
C GLN A 421 -9.66 2.47 22.05
N ALA A 422 -9.32 2.55 20.78
CA ALA A 422 -9.20 3.82 20.06
C ALA A 422 -10.53 4.59 20.01
N GLU A 423 -11.68 3.89 19.89
CA GLU A 423 -13.02 4.51 19.91
C GLU A 423 -13.36 5.23 21.22
N LYS A 424 -12.69 4.87 22.34
CA LYS A 424 -12.85 5.55 23.64
C LYS A 424 -12.03 6.83 23.74
N LEU A 425 -11.10 7.04 22.83
CA LEU A 425 -10.20 8.21 22.82
C LEU A 425 -10.76 9.26 21.85
N PRO A 426 -11.19 10.43 22.34
CA PRO A 426 -11.70 11.48 21.48
C PRO A 426 -10.58 11.92 20.51
N LEU A 427 -10.95 12.30 19.30
CA LEU A 427 -10.08 12.76 18.22
C LEU A 427 -9.13 11.69 17.65
N ILE A 428 -8.90 10.57 18.29
CA ILE A 428 -8.09 9.48 17.72
C ILE A 428 -8.91 8.72 16.69
N ASP A 429 -8.39 8.63 15.47
CA ASP A 429 -9.00 7.81 14.42
C ASP A 429 -8.67 6.32 14.69
N LYS A 430 -9.70 5.56 15.05
CA LYS A 430 -9.55 4.11 15.32
C LYS A 430 -9.02 3.33 14.13
N TYR A 431 -9.30 3.79 12.91
CA TYR A 431 -8.81 3.14 11.69
C TYR A 431 -7.32 3.44 11.45
N GLU A 432 -6.82 4.57 11.92
CA GLU A 432 -5.39 4.86 11.91
C GLU A 432 -4.62 3.96 12.90
N ALA A 433 -5.17 3.77 14.11
CA ALA A 433 -4.62 2.81 15.07
C ALA A 433 -4.60 1.38 14.49
N PHE A 434 -5.63 0.98 13.76
CA PHE A 434 -5.69 -0.29 13.05
C PHE A 434 -4.66 -0.38 11.92
N GLU A 435 -4.43 0.70 11.15
CA GLU A 435 -3.42 0.73 10.09
C GLU A 435 -2.02 0.45 10.64
N LEU A 436 -1.63 1.10 11.73
CA LEU A 436 -0.35 0.86 12.40
C LEU A 436 -0.18 -0.61 12.78
N PHE A 437 -1.23 -1.23 13.30
CA PHE A 437 -1.20 -2.68 13.60
C PHE A 437 -1.08 -3.52 12.33
N SER A 438 -1.87 -3.23 11.31
CA SER A 438 -1.87 -4.01 10.06
C SER A 438 -0.52 -3.97 9.34
N GLN A 439 0.19 -2.84 9.39
CA GLN A 439 1.54 -2.70 8.83
C GLN A 439 2.54 -3.61 9.56
N HIS A 440 2.50 -3.65 10.90
CA HIS A 440 3.36 -4.52 11.69
C HIS A 440 2.98 -6.00 11.60
N TRP A 441 1.72 -6.30 11.33
CA TRP A 441 1.21 -7.67 11.32
C TRP A 441 1.89 -8.57 10.28
N THR A 442 2.25 -8.04 9.13
CA THR A 442 2.94 -8.80 8.07
C THR A 442 4.29 -9.33 8.56
N GLU A 443 5.05 -8.52 9.30
CA GLU A 443 6.32 -8.94 9.88
C GLU A 443 6.11 -9.99 10.97
N ILE A 444 5.14 -9.77 11.86
CA ILE A 444 4.77 -10.71 12.94
C ILE A 444 4.37 -12.07 12.34
N THR A 445 3.55 -12.06 11.27
CA THR A 445 3.08 -13.29 10.61
C THR A 445 4.23 -14.08 10.00
N ASN A 446 5.14 -13.41 9.29
CA ASN A 446 6.31 -14.04 8.72
C ASN A 446 7.19 -14.71 9.79
N ASP A 447 7.39 -14.05 10.92
CA ASP A 447 8.14 -14.61 12.04
C ASP A 447 7.41 -15.79 12.69
N MET A 448 6.07 -15.69 12.87
CA MET A 448 5.26 -16.79 13.41
C MET A 448 5.30 -18.02 12.51
N GLU A 449 5.24 -17.86 11.20
CA GLU A 449 5.35 -18.96 10.23
C GLU A 449 6.74 -19.63 10.32
N ALA A 450 7.80 -18.82 10.42
CA ALA A 450 9.13 -19.32 10.63
C ALA A 450 9.26 -20.13 11.93
N LEU A 451 8.67 -19.66 13.02
CA LEU A 451 8.68 -20.36 14.32
C LEU A 451 7.82 -21.63 14.36
N SER A 452 6.75 -21.71 13.57
CA SER A 452 5.85 -22.87 13.53
C SER A 452 6.33 -23.98 12.61
N SER A 453 7.34 -23.73 11.76
CA SER A 453 7.96 -24.77 10.94
C SER A 453 8.68 -25.81 11.82
N GLN A 454 8.78 -27.08 11.36
CA GLN A 454 9.43 -28.15 12.13
C GLN A 454 10.89 -27.83 12.54
N GLU A 455 11.55 -26.91 11.82
CA GLU A 455 12.88 -26.42 12.17
C GLU A 455 12.85 -25.45 13.37
N GLY A 456 11.68 -24.91 13.75
CA GLY A 456 11.48 -24.03 14.91
C GLY A 456 11.60 -24.74 16.27
N SER A 457 11.34 -26.03 16.32
CA SER A 457 11.50 -26.82 17.54
C SER A 457 12.97 -27.06 17.93
N GLU A 458 13.94 -26.86 17.02
CA GLU A 458 15.36 -27.01 17.25
C GLU A 458 16.05 -25.73 17.78
N VAL A 459 15.32 -24.65 18.01
CA VAL A 459 15.86 -23.40 18.58
C VAL A 459 16.38 -23.60 20.01
N PHE A 460 15.86 -24.62 20.72
CA PHE A 460 16.18 -24.91 22.11
C PHE A 460 17.04 -26.17 22.28
N GLY A 461 18.01 -26.40 21.42
CA GLY A 461 19.12 -27.29 21.72
C GLY A 461 18.87 -28.78 21.57
N GLU A 462 19.05 -29.32 20.39
CA GLU A 462 19.65 -30.62 20.15
C GLU A 462 20.64 -30.54 19.00
N GLU A 463 21.73 -31.28 19.10
CA GLU A 463 22.94 -31.24 18.27
C GLU A 463 22.64 -31.24 16.76
N GLN A 464 23.01 -30.15 16.09
CA GLN A 464 23.07 -30.12 14.62
C GLN A 464 24.10 -31.12 14.12
N ARG A 465 23.68 -32.17 13.44
CA ARG A 465 24.53 -32.95 12.56
C ARG A 465 24.95 -32.05 11.39
N GLN A 466 26.22 -31.69 11.38
CA GLN A 466 26.88 -31.03 10.26
C GLN A 466 26.73 -31.86 8.99
N GLY A 467 25.77 -31.54 8.15
CA GLY A 467 25.76 -31.93 6.76
C GLY A 467 26.75 -31.03 6.02
N LYS A 468 27.94 -31.54 5.69
CA LYS A 468 28.81 -30.86 4.73
C LYS A 468 28.05 -30.72 3.40
N PRO A 469 28.11 -29.53 2.72
CA PRO A 469 27.58 -29.38 1.37
C PRO A 469 28.31 -30.41 0.47
N ASP A 470 27.49 -31.13 -0.31
CA ASP A 470 28.03 -32.10 -1.28
C ASP A 470 28.66 -31.34 -2.46
N GLU A 471 29.98 -31.18 -2.43
CA GLU A 471 30.76 -30.47 -3.43
C GLU A 471 30.83 -31.18 -4.81
N ARG A 472 30.00 -32.23 -5.05
CA ARG A 472 30.16 -33.07 -6.22
C ARG A 472 29.30 -32.77 -7.44
N ASN A 473 28.38 -31.80 -7.40
CA ASN A 473 27.42 -31.61 -8.50
C ASN A 473 27.30 -30.23 -9.11
N ASN A 474 28.26 -29.33 -9.00
CA ASN A 474 28.34 -28.21 -9.96
C ASN A 474 29.72 -27.51 -10.00
N PRO A 475 30.60 -27.88 -10.92
CA PRO A 475 31.94 -27.27 -11.02
C PRO A 475 31.97 -25.90 -11.72
N GLU A 476 30.88 -25.35 -12.21
CA GLU A 476 30.87 -24.13 -13.04
C GLU A 476 30.21 -22.88 -12.43
N LEU A 477 29.76 -22.93 -11.18
CA LEU A 477 29.39 -21.69 -10.47
C LEU A 477 30.67 -21.12 -9.83
N GLY A 478 31.23 -20.19 -10.56
CA GLY A 478 32.51 -19.54 -10.26
C GLY A 478 32.48 -18.84 -8.90
N LYS A 479 33.66 -18.81 -8.30
CA LYS A 479 34.07 -18.17 -7.04
C LYS A 479 33.79 -16.65 -6.95
N GLU A 480 32.78 -16.10 -7.64
CA GLU A 480 32.58 -14.65 -7.78
C GLU A 480 31.36 -14.08 -7.04
N GLU A 481 30.53 -14.91 -6.38
CA GLU A 481 29.34 -14.40 -5.68
C GLU A 481 29.35 -14.67 -4.17
N ILE A 482 30.34 -14.15 -3.48
CA ILE A 482 30.24 -13.88 -2.06
C ILE A 482 30.11 -12.34 -1.90
N THR A 483 29.08 -11.77 -2.44
CA THR A 483 28.69 -10.35 -2.22
C THR A 483 27.20 -10.17 -2.02
N SER A 484 26.42 -11.23 -1.78
CA SER A 484 25.09 -11.08 -1.22
C SER A 484 25.01 -11.89 0.06
N TYR A 485 25.25 -11.24 1.18
CA TYR A 485 24.88 -11.75 2.51
C TYR A 485 23.37 -11.93 2.65
N GLY A 486 22.61 -11.88 1.54
CA GLY A 486 21.16 -11.97 1.46
C GLY A 486 20.59 -13.36 1.24
N GLU A 487 21.35 -14.35 0.78
CA GLU A 487 20.78 -15.66 0.40
C GLU A 487 20.84 -16.76 1.49
N ALA A 488 21.59 -16.56 2.56
CA ALA A 488 21.62 -17.50 3.69
C ALA A 488 20.49 -17.28 4.73
N SER A 489 19.62 -16.31 4.51
CA SER A 489 18.69 -15.82 5.54
C SER A 489 17.33 -16.52 5.61
N PHE A 490 17.09 -17.60 4.86
CA PHE A 490 15.87 -18.39 4.97
C PHE A 490 15.96 -19.56 5.98
N GLN A 491 17.00 -19.59 6.79
CA GLN A 491 17.05 -20.54 7.91
C GLN A 491 16.38 -19.93 9.12
N LEU A 492 15.51 -20.71 9.73
CA LEU A 492 14.93 -20.48 11.04
C LEU A 492 16.00 -19.97 12.00
N GLY A 493 15.79 -18.91 12.63
CA GLY A 493 16.78 -18.29 13.49
C GLY A 493 17.47 -17.07 12.92
N ALA A 494 17.28 -16.72 11.64
CA ALA A 494 17.91 -15.52 11.10
C ALA A 494 17.46 -14.27 11.86
N PHE A 495 16.16 -14.11 12.12
CA PHE A 495 15.66 -12.96 12.88
C PHE A 495 16.08 -13.04 14.36
N VAL A 496 16.08 -14.23 14.99
CA VAL A 496 16.54 -14.41 16.37
C VAL A 496 18.03 -14.07 16.45
N ARG A 497 18.83 -14.49 15.46
CA ARG A 497 20.26 -14.16 15.37
C ARG A 497 20.48 -12.65 15.27
N THR A 498 19.73 -11.97 14.40
CA THR A 498 19.82 -10.51 14.26
C THR A 498 19.51 -9.82 15.58
N PHE A 499 18.45 -10.22 16.27
CA PHE A 499 18.11 -9.67 17.58
C PHE A 499 19.15 -9.95 18.66
N ILE A 500 19.73 -11.16 18.68
CA ILE A 500 20.83 -11.48 19.58
C ILE A 500 22.03 -10.56 19.30
N GLN A 501 22.35 -10.32 18.03
CA GLN A 501 23.44 -9.44 17.63
C GLN A 501 23.18 -7.98 18.05
N GLU A 502 22.02 -7.46 17.77
CA GLU A 502 21.64 -6.10 18.15
C GLU A 502 21.63 -5.88 19.68
N ARG A 503 21.16 -6.87 20.44
CA ARG A 503 21.04 -6.74 21.88
C ARG A 503 22.33 -7.02 22.64
N TYR A 504 23.04 -8.09 22.30
CA TYR A 504 24.18 -8.56 23.07
C TYR A 504 25.53 -8.17 22.47
N PHE A 505 25.57 -7.83 21.18
CA PHE A 505 26.80 -7.52 20.44
C PHE A 505 26.69 -6.23 19.59
N PRO A 506 26.05 -5.14 20.06
CA PRO A 506 25.81 -3.95 19.25
C PRO A 506 27.11 -3.32 18.73
N THR A 507 28.15 -3.26 19.56
CA THR A 507 29.46 -2.71 19.15
C THR A 507 30.09 -3.51 18.00
N LYS A 508 30.04 -4.85 18.07
CA LYS A 508 30.56 -5.69 16.98
C LYS A 508 29.73 -5.57 15.70
N LEU A 509 28.43 -5.38 15.82
CA LEU A 509 27.55 -5.15 14.69
C LEU A 509 27.88 -3.81 13.99
N GLU A 510 28.18 -2.77 14.76
CA GLU A 510 28.65 -1.48 14.25
C GLU A 510 30.04 -1.61 13.60
N GLU A 511 30.96 -2.36 14.20
CA GLU A 511 32.28 -2.66 13.65
C GLU A 511 32.17 -3.42 12.32
N LEU A 512 31.27 -4.42 12.23
CA LEU A 512 30.99 -5.15 10.99
C LEU A 512 30.43 -4.22 9.91
N SER A 513 29.43 -3.45 10.24
CA SER A 513 28.81 -2.50 9.31
C SER A 513 29.82 -1.46 8.78
N SER A 514 30.73 -0.99 9.64
CA SER A 514 31.82 -0.09 9.24
C SER A 514 32.83 -0.77 8.34
N ALA A 515 33.22 -2.01 8.66
CA ALA A 515 34.17 -2.79 7.86
C ALA A 515 33.60 -3.16 6.47
N GLU A 516 32.31 -3.50 6.39
CA GLU A 516 31.58 -3.76 5.14
C GLU A 516 31.51 -2.50 4.26
N ARG A 517 31.17 -1.35 4.86
CA ARG A 517 31.17 -0.07 4.16
C ARG A 517 32.54 0.29 3.60
N ASN A 518 33.60 0.06 4.37
CA ASN A 518 34.98 0.29 3.93
C ASN A 518 35.38 -0.67 2.80
N ALA A 519 34.90 -1.91 2.84
CA ALA A 519 35.15 -2.89 1.78
C ALA A 519 34.44 -2.52 0.48
N GLU A 520 33.20 -2.01 0.56
CA GLU A 520 32.45 -1.57 -0.62
C GLU A 520 33.06 -0.29 -1.21
N LEU A 521 33.42 0.69 -0.39
CA LEU A 521 34.12 1.89 -0.84
C LEU A 521 35.43 1.55 -1.57
N ALA A 522 36.24 0.63 -1.01
CA ALA A 522 37.46 0.20 -1.66
C ALA A 522 37.21 -0.47 -3.02
N LYS A 523 36.12 -1.19 -3.16
CA LYS A 523 35.68 -1.82 -4.41
C LYS A 523 35.20 -0.81 -5.44
N GLU A 524 34.43 0.21 -5.02
CA GLU A 524 34.01 1.32 -5.87
C GLU A 524 35.22 2.10 -6.39
N GLU A 525 36.16 2.48 -5.51
CA GLU A 525 37.41 3.13 -5.90
C GLU A 525 38.25 2.31 -6.90
N LEU A 526 38.24 0.97 -6.79
CA LEU A 526 38.88 0.10 -7.76
C LEU A 526 38.15 0.09 -9.11
N LYS A 527 36.80 0.19 -9.08
CA LYS A 527 35.99 0.27 -10.29
C LYS A 527 36.15 1.62 -10.99
N GLU A 528 36.23 2.72 -10.26
CA GLU A 528 36.53 4.05 -10.82
C GLU A 528 37.85 4.09 -11.57
N LEU A 529 38.90 3.40 -11.05
CA LEU A 529 40.19 3.31 -11.73
C LEU A 529 40.10 2.64 -13.10
N TYR A 530 39.09 1.81 -13.37
CA TYR A 530 38.91 1.25 -14.71
C TYR A 530 38.60 2.34 -15.75
N GLY A 531 37.88 3.41 -15.39
CA GLY A 531 37.65 4.56 -16.24
C GLY A 531 38.87 5.48 -16.43
N GLU A 532 39.94 5.30 -15.62
CA GLU A 532 41.18 6.08 -15.68
C GLU A 532 42.31 5.36 -16.44
N ILE A 533 42.03 4.24 -17.13
CA ILE A 533 43.03 3.48 -17.90
C ILE A 533 43.66 4.39 -18.95
N PRO A 534 45.01 4.53 -19.00
CA PRO A 534 45.70 5.35 -20.00
C PRO A 534 45.42 4.85 -21.44
N GLU A 535 45.35 5.79 -22.40
CA GLU A 535 45.06 5.47 -23.82
C GLU A 535 46.11 4.50 -24.41
N ASP A 536 47.37 4.59 -23.95
CA ASP A 536 48.51 3.74 -24.38
C ASP A 536 48.80 2.62 -23.38
N PHE A 537 47.74 2.00 -22.80
CA PHE A 537 47.92 0.93 -21.80
C PHE A 537 48.51 -0.36 -22.43
N GLU A 538 49.68 -0.75 -21.99
CA GLU A 538 50.51 -1.83 -22.58
C GLU A 538 50.13 -3.25 -22.11
N PHE A 539 49.19 -3.41 -21.15
CA PHE A 539 48.95 -4.70 -20.45
C PHE A 539 47.51 -5.19 -20.61
N ASP A 540 47.04 -5.39 -21.85
CA ASP A 540 45.67 -5.84 -22.17
C ASP A 540 45.29 -7.16 -21.47
N SER A 541 46.27 -8.04 -21.21
CA SER A 541 46.00 -9.30 -20.51
C SER A 541 45.59 -9.14 -19.03
N ALA A 542 45.76 -7.94 -18.49
CA ALA A 542 45.42 -7.64 -17.11
C ALA A 542 44.01 -7.05 -16.96
N ILE A 543 43.26 -6.95 -18.05
CA ILE A 543 41.93 -6.36 -18.12
C ILE A 543 40.95 -7.36 -18.73
N ASP A 544 39.76 -7.49 -18.15
CA ASP A 544 38.61 -8.16 -18.77
C ASP A 544 37.70 -7.05 -19.36
N GLN A 545 37.80 -6.86 -20.68
CA GLN A 545 37.09 -5.82 -21.41
C GLN A 545 35.58 -6.08 -21.48
N GLU A 546 35.13 -7.36 -21.44
CA GLU A 546 33.72 -7.69 -21.48
C GLU A 546 33.02 -7.35 -20.14
N LYS A 547 33.74 -7.51 -19.03
CA LYS A 547 33.21 -7.24 -17.69
C LYS A 547 33.62 -5.89 -17.12
N GLU A 548 34.44 -5.14 -17.83
CA GLU A 548 35.02 -3.86 -17.39
C GLU A 548 35.72 -3.93 -16.02
N VAL A 549 36.53 -4.96 -15.79
CA VAL A 549 37.23 -5.19 -14.52
C VAL A 549 38.72 -5.54 -14.74
N PHE A 550 39.55 -5.23 -13.73
CA PHE A 550 40.92 -5.69 -13.70
C PHE A 550 40.99 -7.16 -13.27
N ILE A 551 41.95 -7.91 -13.85
CA ILE A 551 42.25 -9.30 -13.47
C ILE A 551 43.24 -9.29 -12.30
N PRO A 552 42.84 -9.53 -11.04
CA PRO A 552 43.70 -9.30 -9.87
C PRO A 552 45.00 -10.11 -9.89
N LYS A 553 44.96 -11.31 -10.46
CA LYS A 553 46.14 -12.21 -10.55
C LYS A 553 47.18 -11.63 -11.47
N GLU A 554 46.79 -11.15 -12.64
CA GLU A 554 47.68 -10.59 -13.64
C GLU A 554 48.25 -9.24 -13.18
N ILE A 555 47.41 -8.35 -12.62
CA ILE A 555 47.85 -7.07 -12.04
C ILE A 555 48.91 -7.29 -10.93
N LYS A 556 48.68 -8.26 -10.03
CA LYS A 556 49.66 -8.58 -8.95
C LYS A 556 50.97 -9.15 -9.49
N ALA A 557 50.92 -9.96 -10.56
CA ALA A 557 52.11 -10.49 -11.21
C ALA A 557 52.94 -9.40 -11.89
N LEU A 558 52.26 -8.52 -12.66
CA LEU A 558 52.86 -7.35 -13.30
C LEU A 558 53.49 -6.38 -12.30
N SER A 559 52.76 -6.04 -11.24
CA SER A 559 53.26 -5.15 -10.19
C SER A 559 54.56 -5.69 -9.53
N LYS A 560 54.66 -7.02 -9.34
CA LYS A 560 55.90 -7.64 -8.83
C LYS A 560 57.07 -7.57 -9.83
N ALA A 561 56.81 -7.71 -11.13
CA ALA A 561 57.79 -7.56 -12.17
C ALA A 561 58.30 -6.10 -12.24
N ILE A 562 57.40 -5.14 -12.29
CA ILE A 562 57.66 -3.71 -12.32
C ILE A 562 58.52 -3.28 -11.10
N ALA A 563 58.19 -3.80 -9.91
CA ALA A 563 58.97 -3.50 -8.70
C ALA A 563 60.45 -4.02 -8.75
N LYS A 564 60.77 -5.04 -9.57
CA LYS A 564 62.12 -5.48 -9.82
C LYS A 564 62.87 -4.56 -10.76
N ASP A 565 62.22 -4.10 -11.81
CA ASP A 565 62.77 -3.16 -12.78
C ASP A 565 63.09 -1.80 -12.13
N GLU A 566 62.18 -1.31 -11.28
CA GLU A 566 62.38 -0.09 -10.49
C GLU A 566 63.60 -0.21 -9.56
N LYS A 567 63.79 -1.36 -8.89
CA LYS A 567 64.97 -1.61 -8.04
C LYS A 567 66.26 -1.72 -8.85
N ALA A 568 66.18 -2.05 -10.14
CA ALA A 568 67.34 -2.08 -11.06
C ALA A 568 67.67 -0.69 -11.64
N GLY A 569 66.88 0.37 -11.28
CA GLY A 569 67.15 1.74 -11.65
C GLY A 569 66.49 2.19 -12.96
N PHE A 570 65.51 1.44 -13.48
CA PHE A 570 64.76 1.82 -14.66
C PHE A 570 63.65 2.82 -14.31
N THR A 571 63.40 3.81 -15.18
CA THR A 571 62.28 4.75 -15.07
C THR A 571 61.03 4.03 -15.54
N LEU A 572 59.94 4.14 -14.77
CA LEU A 572 58.67 3.50 -15.07
C LEU A 572 57.90 4.24 -16.17
N SER A 573 57.22 3.51 -17.05
CA SER A 573 56.22 4.09 -17.97
C SER A 573 54.93 4.43 -17.23
N GLU A 574 54.08 5.27 -17.86
CA GLU A 574 52.78 5.65 -17.32
C GLU A 574 51.89 4.41 -17.05
N SER A 575 51.88 3.44 -17.98
CA SER A 575 51.19 2.17 -17.82
C SER A 575 51.70 1.36 -16.63
N GLN A 576 53.02 1.38 -16.36
CA GLN A 576 53.63 0.66 -15.22
C GLN A 576 53.29 1.34 -13.88
N GLU A 577 53.26 2.68 -13.82
CA GLU A 577 52.82 3.42 -12.63
C GLU A 577 51.35 3.15 -12.35
N PHE A 578 50.52 3.16 -13.41
CA PHE A 578 49.10 2.83 -13.29
C PHE A 578 48.88 1.40 -12.74
N VAL A 579 49.57 0.39 -13.26
CA VAL A 579 49.52 -1.00 -12.72
C VAL A 579 49.87 -1.04 -11.23
N LYS A 580 50.84 -0.26 -10.75
CA LYS A 580 51.17 -0.17 -9.31
C LYS A 580 50.01 0.47 -8.51
N LYS A 581 49.38 1.52 -9.05
CA LYS A 581 48.21 2.16 -8.44
C LYS A 581 47.05 1.16 -8.29
N VAL A 582 46.72 0.42 -9.36
CA VAL A 582 45.71 -0.62 -9.37
C VAL A 582 46.05 -1.78 -8.41
N ALA A 583 47.31 -2.25 -8.42
CA ALA A 583 47.73 -3.32 -7.51
C ALA A 583 47.64 -2.93 -6.03
N SER A 584 47.93 -1.67 -5.69
CA SER A 584 47.73 -1.12 -4.35
C SER A 584 46.23 -1.11 -3.96
N ARG A 585 45.35 -0.70 -4.87
CA ARG A 585 43.89 -0.72 -4.62
C ARG A 585 43.34 -2.14 -4.47
N ILE A 586 43.77 -3.10 -5.32
CA ILE A 586 43.43 -4.51 -5.17
C ILE A 586 43.87 -5.04 -3.80
N SER A 587 45.05 -4.65 -3.33
CA SER A 587 45.51 -5.03 -1.99
C SER A 587 44.66 -4.46 -0.87
N THR A 588 44.18 -3.21 -1.05
CA THR A 588 43.27 -2.58 -0.10
C THR A 588 41.91 -3.32 -0.07
N VAL A 589 41.33 -3.63 -1.23
CA VAL A 589 40.08 -4.43 -1.34
C VAL A 589 40.22 -5.77 -0.65
N ASP A 590 41.33 -6.49 -0.91
CA ASP A 590 41.58 -7.79 -0.27
C ASP A 590 41.72 -7.69 1.25
N LYS A 591 42.35 -6.61 1.75
CA LYS A 591 42.55 -6.37 3.18
C LYS A 591 41.20 -6.05 3.87
N THR A 592 40.45 -5.07 3.36
CA THR A 592 39.17 -4.65 3.95
C THR A 592 38.15 -5.79 3.93
N ARG A 593 38.11 -6.58 2.84
CA ARG A 593 37.26 -7.78 2.74
C ARG A 593 37.61 -8.85 3.77
N LYS A 594 38.92 -9.11 3.98
CA LYS A 594 39.35 -10.06 5.01
C LYS A 594 39.03 -9.59 6.41
N GLU A 595 39.14 -8.31 6.67
CA GLU A 595 38.78 -7.70 7.95
C GLU A 595 37.27 -7.83 8.24
N ALA A 596 36.43 -7.46 7.29
CA ALA A 596 34.96 -7.63 7.40
C ALA A 596 34.60 -9.12 7.61
N LYS A 597 35.21 -10.02 6.84
CA LYS A 597 34.96 -11.45 7.00
C LYS A 597 35.37 -11.98 8.39
N LYS A 598 36.50 -11.53 8.93
CA LYS A 598 36.94 -11.93 10.27
C LYS A 598 35.95 -11.46 11.36
N ILE A 599 35.51 -10.20 11.29
CA ILE A 599 34.53 -9.66 12.26
C ILE A 599 33.22 -10.43 12.15
N TYR A 600 32.75 -10.73 10.94
CA TYR A 600 31.58 -11.54 10.71
C TYR A 600 31.69 -12.93 11.34
N GLU A 601 32.76 -13.66 11.11
CA GLU A 601 32.99 -15.00 11.66
C GLU A 601 33.06 -15.00 13.19
N GLU A 602 33.64 -13.96 13.80
CA GLU A 602 33.68 -13.78 15.26
C GLU A 602 32.27 -13.51 15.80
N LEU A 603 31.52 -12.58 15.18
CA LEU A 603 30.17 -12.23 15.56
C LEU A 603 29.22 -13.42 15.40
N ASP A 604 29.33 -14.16 14.30
CA ASP A 604 28.53 -15.35 14.02
C ASP A 604 28.77 -16.46 15.05
N GLY A 605 30.03 -16.70 15.42
CA GLY A 605 30.41 -17.68 16.45
C GLY A 605 29.90 -17.31 17.85
N GLU A 606 29.97 -16.04 18.22
CA GLU A 606 29.42 -15.56 19.51
C GLU A 606 27.88 -15.59 19.53
N THR A 607 27.24 -15.19 18.42
CA THR A 607 25.80 -15.28 18.24
C THR A 607 25.30 -16.71 18.39
N SER A 608 25.98 -17.67 17.75
CA SER A 608 25.65 -19.10 17.84
C SER A 608 25.75 -19.64 19.27
N LYS A 609 26.77 -19.24 20.02
CA LYS A 609 26.94 -19.63 21.45
C LYS A 609 25.81 -19.03 22.30
N LYS A 610 25.46 -17.76 22.11
CA LYS A 610 24.37 -17.11 22.84
C LYS A 610 23.02 -17.72 22.50
N GLN A 611 22.78 -18.05 21.24
CA GLN A 611 21.54 -18.71 20.79
C GLN A 611 21.33 -20.07 21.49
N GLN A 612 22.39 -20.86 21.63
CA GLN A 612 22.36 -22.16 22.34
C GLN A 612 22.10 -22.02 23.84
N SER A 613 22.44 -20.87 24.45
CA SER A 613 22.26 -20.59 25.86
C SER A 613 21.02 -19.69 26.13
N LEU A 614 20.20 -19.43 25.14
CA LEU A 614 19.02 -18.56 25.26
C LEU A 614 17.96 -19.22 26.13
N THR A 615 17.52 -18.53 27.15
CA THR A 615 16.38 -18.99 27.98
C THR A 615 15.05 -18.62 27.31
N GLU A 616 13.97 -19.29 27.71
CA GLU A 616 12.63 -18.97 27.22
C GLU A 616 12.23 -17.54 27.56
N GLU A 617 12.57 -17.05 28.75
CA GLU A 617 12.33 -15.67 29.17
C GLU A 617 13.07 -14.65 28.28
N GLU A 618 14.33 -14.91 27.97
CA GLU A 618 15.12 -14.06 27.05
C GLU A 618 14.52 -14.08 25.64
N PHE A 619 14.03 -15.23 25.19
CA PHE A 619 13.37 -15.36 23.90
C PHE A 619 12.06 -14.59 23.82
N GLU A 620 11.21 -14.70 24.85
CA GLU A 620 9.98 -13.91 24.97
C GLU A 620 10.28 -12.40 25.01
N GLU A 621 11.36 -11.99 25.66
CA GLU A 621 11.79 -10.60 25.66
C GLU A 621 12.21 -10.13 24.27
N ILE A 622 12.91 -10.97 23.50
CA ILE A 622 13.26 -10.69 22.10
C ILE A 622 11.98 -10.48 21.27
N LEU A 623 11.02 -11.41 21.35
CA LEU A 623 9.75 -11.28 20.62
C LEU A 623 8.97 -10.04 21.06
N THR A 624 8.95 -9.74 22.35
CA THR A 624 8.29 -8.55 22.88
C THR A 624 8.90 -7.27 22.30
N ASN A 625 10.23 -7.20 22.26
CA ASN A 625 10.94 -6.05 21.71
C ASN A 625 10.73 -5.88 20.19
N LYS A 626 10.56 -6.99 19.46
CA LYS A 626 10.33 -6.96 18.00
C LYS A 626 8.85 -6.71 17.64
N TRP A 627 7.93 -7.43 18.27
CA TRP A 627 6.54 -7.45 17.84
C TRP A 627 5.66 -6.43 18.54
N ILE A 628 5.91 -6.18 19.84
CA ILE A 628 5.01 -5.40 20.67
C ILE A 628 5.50 -3.96 20.87
N ASN A 629 6.76 -3.80 21.29
CA ASN A 629 7.27 -2.47 21.63
C ASN A 629 7.21 -1.46 20.48
N PRO A 630 7.56 -1.80 19.20
CA PRO A 630 7.44 -0.85 18.10
C PRO A 630 5.99 -0.43 17.84
N LEU A 631 5.06 -1.39 17.96
CA LEU A 631 3.63 -1.15 17.76
C LEU A 631 3.07 -0.22 18.84
N VAL A 632 3.33 -0.52 20.12
CA VAL A 632 2.89 0.32 21.26
C VAL A 632 3.46 1.72 21.13
N LYS A 633 4.75 1.87 20.84
CA LYS A 633 5.38 3.17 20.60
C LYS A 633 4.75 3.96 19.46
N SER A 634 4.33 3.28 18.40
CA SER A 634 3.65 3.93 17.27
C SER A 634 2.28 4.48 17.71
N TRP A 635 1.54 3.72 18.52
CA TRP A 635 0.26 4.17 19.06
C TRP A 635 0.40 5.29 20.09
N GLU A 636 1.40 5.22 20.97
CA GLU A 636 1.68 6.27 21.96
C GLU A 636 1.92 7.63 21.29
N LYS A 637 2.55 7.65 20.11
CA LYS A 637 2.79 8.86 19.33
C LYS A 637 1.54 9.46 18.69
N MET A 638 0.45 8.70 18.51
CA MET A 638 -0.76 9.20 17.85
C MET A 638 -1.30 10.49 18.45
N GLY A 639 -1.18 10.68 19.76
CA GLY A 639 -1.58 11.92 20.43
C GLY A 639 -0.70 13.11 20.06
N ASP A 640 0.60 12.88 19.93
CA ASP A 640 1.56 13.92 19.51
C ASP A 640 1.36 14.27 18.03
N ASP A 641 1.22 13.25 17.18
CA ASP A 641 1.01 13.42 15.73
C ASP A 641 -0.31 14.15 15.44
N LEU A 642 -1.36 13.85 16.19
CA LEU A 642 -2.64 14.55 16.08
C LEU A 642 -2.50 16.04 16.39
N VAL A 643 -1.81 16.39 17.47
CA VAL A 643 -1.62 17.79 17.88
C VAL A 643 -0.71 18.51 16.87
N PHE A 644 0.33 17.83 16.38
CA PHE A 644 1.18 18.36 15.33
C PHE A 644 0.38 18.66 14.05
N ASN A 645 -0.41 17.70 13.55
CA ASN A 645 -1.26 17.87 12.38
C ASN A 645 -2.32 18.98 12.58
N PHE A 646 -2.83 19.13 13.80
CA PHE A 646 -3.74 20.21 14.14
C PHE A 646 -3.02 21.58 14.07
N SER A 647 -1.79 21.68 14.57
CA SER A 647 -0.96 22.88 14.47
C SER A 647 -0.68 23.27 13.01
N GLU A 648 -0.30 22.29 12.18
CA GLU A 648 -0.09 22.47 10.74
C GLU A 648 -1.36 22.96 10.03
N LYS A 649 -2.52 22.39 10.38
CA LYS A 649 -3.81 22.82 9.83
C LYS A 649 -4.15 24.27 10.20
N LEU A 650 -3.90 24.67 11.44
CA LEU A 650 -4.08 26.07 11.88
C LEU A 650 -3.14 27.03 11.12
N SER A 651 -1.90 26.62 10.93
CA SER A 651 -0.90 27.40 10.18
C SER A 651 -1.29 27.55 8.71
N THR A 652 -1.80 26.48 8.10
CA THR A 652 -2.30 26.50 6.72
C THR A 652 -3.51 27.43 6.58
N LEU A 653 -4.49 27.34 7.46
CA LEU A 653 -5.64 28.25 7.48
C LEU A 653 -5.19 29.71 7.62
N GLN A 654 -4.24 29.97 8.49
CA GLN A 654 -3.69 31.33 8.63
C GLN A 654 -3.00 31.80 7.35
N ALA A 655 -2.21 30.95 6.69
CA ALA A 655 -1.49 31.28 5.46
C ALA A 655 -2.47 31.57 4.30
N GLU A 656 -3.51 30.77 4.14
CA GLU A 656 -4.57 30.95 3.11
C GLU A 656 -5.29 32.28 3.26
N HIS A 657 -5.51 32.75 4.48
CA HIS A 657 -6.24 33.99 4.78
C HIS A 657 -5.34 35.17 5.21
N SER A 658 -4.01 35.05 5.10
CA SER A 658 -3.05 36.09 5.49
C SER A 658 -2.89 37.16 4.42
N SER A 659 -2.99 36.79 3.13
CA SER A 659 -2.82 37.71 2.00
C SER A 659 -4.16 38.36 1.67
N SER A 660 -4.22 39.69 1.77
CA SER A 660 -5.37 40.48 1.31
C SER A 660 -5.06 41.23 0.02
N PHE A 661 -6.12 41.50 -0.75
CA PHE A 661 -5.99 42.30 -1.96
C PHE A 661 -5.34 43.66 -1.66
N ILE A 662 -5.74 44.28 -0.54
CA ILE A 662 -5.15 45.59 -0.09
C ILE A 662 -3.66 45.46 0.21
N ALA A 663 -3.24 44.38 0.91
CA ALA A 663 -1.84 44.15 1.23
C ALA A 663 -0.98 43.90 -0.04
N LEU A 664 -1.53 43.09 -0.98
CA LEU A 664 -0.89 42.86 -2.28
C LEU A 664 -0.76 44.14 -3.10
N GLU A 665 -1.78 45.00 -3.09
CA GLU A 665 -1.76 46.30 -3.78
C GLU A 665 -0.69 47.23 -3.17
N GLU A 666 -0.55 47.27 -1.85
CA GLU A 666 0.50 47.98 -1.16
C GLU A 666 1.91 47.44 -1.48
N GLU A 667 2.06 46.12 -1.54
CA GLU A 667 3.34 45.46 -1.89
C GLU A 667 3.72 45.71 -3.36
N ILE A 668 2.76 45.62 -4.28
CA ILE A 668 2.96 45.96 -5.69
C ILE A 668 3.43 47.42 -5.80
N LYS A 669 2.76 48.32 -5.12
CA LYS A 669 3.11 49.76 -5.13
C LYS A 669 4.53 49.96 -4.59
N LYS A 670 4.87 49.34 -3.46
CA LYS A 670 6.21 49.43 -2.87
C LYS A 670 7.29 48.89 -3.82
N THR A 671 7.04 47.69 -4.41
CA THR A 671 7.97 47.07 -5.37
C THR A 671 8.13 47.92 -6.63
N SER A 672 7.04 48.52 -7.11
CA SER A 672 7.06 49.47 -8.25
C SER A 672 7.87 50.73 -7.94
N ASP A 673 7.74 51.30 -6.73
CA ASP A 673 8.51 52.42 -6.28
C ASP A 673 10.01 52.10 -6.13
N GLU A 674 10.35 50.94 -5.54
CA GLU A 674 11.72 50.46 -5.43
C GLU A 674 12.35 50.22 -6.81
N PHE A 675 11.61 49.57 -7.73
CA PHE A 675 12.07 49.33 -9.09
C PHE A 675 12.27 50.66 -9.87
N SER A 676 11.34 51.60 -9.72
CA SER A 676 11.47 52.94 -10.28
C SER A 676 12.72 53.67 -9.75
N SER A 677 13.04 53.53 -8.44
CA SER A 677 14.25 54.07 -7.84
C SER A 677 15.52 53.46 -8.45
N LEU A 678 15.57 52.13 -8.56
CA LEU A 678 16.69 51.41 -9.18
C LEU A 678 16.90 51.80 -10.65
N LEU A 679 15.81 52.02 -11.41
CA LEU A 679 15.91 52.54 -12.79
C LEU A 679 16.52 53.91 -12.85
N SER A 680 16.32 54.79 -11.85
CA SER A 680 16.92 56.15 -11.80
C SER A 680 18.42 56.14 -11.50
N GLU A 681 18.97 55.02 -10.95
CA GLU A 681 20.40 54.85 -10.67
C GLU A 681 21.20 54.35 -11.90
N LEU A 682 20.53 53.93 -12.96
CA LEU A 682 21.18 53.46 -14.17
C LEU A 682 21.82 54.64 -14.95
N GLN A 683 23.09 54.49 -15.30
CA GLN A 683 23.77 55.43 -16.21
C GLN A 683 23.38 55.12 -17.66
N ALA A 684 22.79 56.10 -18.33
CA ALA A 684 22.27 55.95 -19.69
C ALA A 684 22.62 57.18 -20.55
N ASP A 685 22.72 57.02 -21.88
CA ASP A 685 22.81 58.13 -22.84
C ASP A 685 21.46 58.88 -22.94
N GLU A 686 21.42 59.96 -23.71
CA GLU A 686 20.22 60.84 -23.83
C GLU A 686 18.98 60.07 -24.31
N ILE A 687 19.12 59.12 -25.27
CA ILE A 687 18.02 58.35 -25.85
C ILE A 687 17.55 57.27 -24.86
N GLN A 688 18.49 56.62 -24.22
CA GLN A 688 18.21 55.59 -23.19
C GLN A 688 17.58 56.23 -21.95
N SER A 689 17.98 57.43 -21.57
CA SER A 689 17.41 58.19 -20.44
C SER A 689 15.93 58.53 -20.66
N GLU A 690 15.53 58.87 -21.90
CA GLU A 690 14.13 59.13 -22.24
C GLU A 690 13.29 57.84 -22.22
N ALA A 691 13.85 56.72 -22.68
CA ALA A 691 13.22 55.39 -22.60
C ALA A 691 13.03 54.91 -21.13
N LEU A 692 14.04 55.14 -20.26
CA LEU A 692 13.96 54.83 -18.83
C LEU A 692 12.90 55.64 -18.11
N LYS A 693 12.75 56.96 -18.44
CA LYS A 693 11.66 57.77 -17.90
C LYS A 693 10.30 57.29 -18.31
N THR A 694 10.12 56.96 -19.59
CA THR A 694 8.86 56.36 -20.08
C THR A 694 8.53 55.05 -19.38
N LEU A 695 9.53 54.19 -19.15
CA LEU A 695 9.36 52.95 -18.40
C LEU A 695 8.96 53.18 -16.93
N GLN A 696 9.57 54.19 -16.28
CA GLN A 696 9.22 54.59 -14.91
C GLN A 696 7.79 55.14 -14.80
N GLU A 697 7.30 55.85 -15.84
CA GLU A 697 5.90 56.30 -15.90
C GLU A 697 4.92 55.13 -16.06
N LEU A 698 5.23 54.19 -16.96
CA LEU A 698 4.40 52.97 -17.18
C LEU A 698 4.33 52.05 -15.95
N ILE A 699 5.36 52.03 -15.10
CA ILE A 699 5.37 51.22 -13.87
C ILE A 699 4.55 51.89 -12.76
N LYS A 700 4.36 53.17 -12.81
CA LYS A 700 3.56 53.95 -11.83
C LYS A 700 2.08 54.01 -12.18
N GLU A 701 1.69 53.75 -13.43
CA GLU A 701 0.31 53.53 -13.82
C GLU A 701 -0.16 52.10 -13.49
#